data_0759fbbdfa1280668407a67a7320de0c
#
_entry.id   0759fbbdfa1280668407a67a7320de0c
#
_cell.length_a   1.000
_cell.length_b   1.000
_cell.length_c   1.000
_cell.angle_alpha   90.00
_cell.angle_beta   90.00
_cell.angle_gamma   90.00
#
_symmetry.space_group_name_H-M   'P 1'
#
loop_
_entity.id
_entity.type
_entity.pdbx_description
1 polymer ?
#
loop_
_entity_poly.entity_id
_entity_poly.type
_entity_poly.pdbx_seq_one_letter_code
_entity_poly.pdbx_strand_id
1 'polypeptide(L)'
;MRIKQQWSPAALFWCIWPEDTNPVGIFFEKDQDRYQRLGQGMSLLFPVVLGDRCSCLGHNRARSKASTKPPRCQALKRVLSTKEEPIVPNLNVRNVAIIAHVDHGKTTLVDCLLQQTGLLDASAAERAMDSNDLEKERGITILAKNTAINYRDTQINIVDTPGHADFGGEVERILSMVDAVLLLVDAVDGPMPQTRFVTQKAFAYGLKPIVVVNKIDRPGADPDRAIDQVFELFDNLGGTDEQLDFSSVYASAINGVAGLELDAIADDMSPLLDMIVDQVPPPEVDENGAFQMQISSLDYSTYEGVIGIGRISRGVVERNQQVMVVDRAGVERKGKVMNIYRHSGLERVEATQANAGDIICLTGIEKINISDTLCAPEQVEALPALSVDEPTLTMMFCVNNSPLSGKEGKYVTSRQIRERLQTEALHNVALMVEDTPDPDRFRVSGRGELHLSVLIETMRREGFELAVSRPQVIYREIDGVVHEPFETLTLDVEEQHQGKVMESLGDRRGELQEMQPDGKGRVRLQFRIPSRGVMGYRPIFLSQTSGTGIMSFASDGFGPRTAEEVGARKNGVLISNAQGKAVGFALWNLQARGRMMVKPNDMVYEGMVVGIHSRANDLTVNALKEKKLTNVRASGTDENIQLSGAVIMTLEQALEFIDDDELVEITPENIRVRKLLLKESERKRA
;
A
#
# COMPACT_ATOMS: atom_id res chain seq x y z
N MET A 1 34.59 -29.01 20.94
CA MET A 1 33.16 -29.20 21.24
C MET A 1 32.41 -27.96 20.75
N ARG A 2 31.77 -28.06 19.61
CA ARG A 2 30.99 -26.93 19.01
C ARG A 2 29.51 -27.16 19.34
N ILE A 3 28.93 -26.26 20.09
CA ILE A 3 27.47 -26.20 20.33
C ILE A 3 26.91 -25.11 19.41
N LYS A 4 26.05 -25.52 18.46
CA LYS A 4 25.21 -24.61 17.69
C LYS A 4 24.00 -24.29 18.56
N GLN A 5 23.81 -23.01 18.89
CA GLN A 5 22.56 -22.51 19.46
C GLN A 5 21.76 -21.80 18.34
N GLN A 6 20.60 -22.37 18.06
CA GLN A 6 19.49 -21.66 17.38
C GLN A 6 18.62 -21.06 18.50
N TRP A 7 18.40 -19.74 18.46
CA TRP A 7 17.47 -19.06 19.37
C TRP A 7 16.37 -18.38 18.56
N SER A 8 15.14 -18.69 18.95
CA SER A 8 13.93 -17.95 18.60
C SER A 8 13.60 -16.99 19.76
N PRO A 9 13.09 -15.75 19.52
CA PRO A 9 12.96 -14.76 20.58
C PRO A 9 11.73 -15.01 21.45
N ALA A 10 11.96 -15.23 22.76
CA ALA A 10 10.95 -15.13 23.80
C ALA A 10 11.32 -13.95 24.70
N ALA A 11 10.33 -13.09 24.95
CA ALA A 11 10.48 -11.84 25.70
C ALA A 11 11.01 -12.06 27.13
N LEU A 12 12.06 -11.33 27.49
CA LEU A 12 12.60 -11.21 28.83
C LEU A 12 11.97 -9.99 29.53
N PHE A 13 11.29 -10.20 30.65
CA PHE A 13 10.93 -9.12 31.58
C PHE A 13 11.92 -9.09 32.72
N TRP A 14 12.55 -7.94 32.97
CA TRP A 14 13.39 -7.70 34.13
C TRP A 14 12.63 -6.85 35.14
N CYS A 15 12.53 -7.35 36.39
CA CYS A 15 12.16 -6.51 37.54
C CYS A 15 13.43 -6.18 38.31
N ILE A 16 13.71 -4.91 38.47
CA ILE A 16 14.83 -4.41 39.28
C ILE A 16 14.30 -4.15 40.69
N TRP A 17 14.87 -4.79 41.69
CA TRP A 17 14.73 -4.45 43.11
C TRP A 17 16.04 -3.90 43.66
N PRO A 18 15.99 -3.00 44.63
CA PRO A 18 17.19 -2.34 45.13
C PRO A 18 18.02 -3.28 46.01
N GLU A 19 19.30 -3.03 45.95
CA GLU A 19 20.46 -3.63 46.59
C GLU A 19 20.22 -4.51 47.82
N ASP A 20 20.69 -5.76 47.76
CA ASP A 20 21.09 -6.70 48.78
C ASP A 20 20.43 -8.11 48.75
N THR A 21 20.04 -8.65 47.61
CA THR A 21 19.78 -10.11 47.52
C THR A 21 20.07 -10.67 46.12
N ASN A 22 20.74 -11.84 46.09
CA ASN A 22 21.08 -12.60 44.87
C ASN A 22 19.82 -12.89 44.01
N PRO A 23 19.92 -12.78 42.68
CA PRO A 23 18.78 -13.05 41.81
C PRO A 23 18.54 -14.56 41.65
N VAL A 24 17.34 -15.03 41.97
CA VAL A 24 16.84 -16.37 41.64
C VAL A 24 16.03 -16.23 40.33
N GLY A 25 16.56 -16.82 39.25
CA GLY A 25 15.86 -16.88 37.97
C GLY A 25 14.78 -17.97 37.98
N ILE A 26 13.56 -17.58 37.60
CA ILE A 26 12.44 -18.51 37.37
C ILE A 26 12.23 -18.63 35.87
N PHE A 27 12.34 -19.85 35.32
CA PHE A 27 12.04 -20.18 33.94
C PHE A 27 10.58 -20.63 33.82
N PHE A 28 9.86 -20.09 32.85
CA PHE A 28 8.56 -20.61 32.45
C PHE A 28 8.66 -21.26 31.07
N GLU A 29 8.38 -22.53 31.01
CA GLU A 29 8.27 -23.32 29.79
C GLU A 29 6.79 -23.44 29.39
N LYS A 30 6.47 -23.18 28.14
CA LYS A 30 5.13 -23.25 27.58
C LYS A 30 4.80 -24.71 27.26
N ASP A 31 4.14 -25.40 28.18
CA ASP A 31 3.49 -26.67 27.86
C ASP A 31 2.15 -26.73 28.59
N GLN A 32 1.03 -26.63 27.85
CA GLN A 32 -0.32 -26.53 28.39
C GLN A 32 -0.83 -27.82 29.05
N ASP A 33 -0.17 -28.95 28.85
CA ASP A 33 -0.65 -30.26 29.33
C ASP A 33 -0.13 -30.67 30.73
N ARG A 34 0.66 -29.83 31.42
CA ARG A 34 1.17 -30.14 32.78
C ARG A 34 0.48 -29.48 33.95
N TYR A 35 -0.49 -28.63 33.69
CA TYR A 35 -1.19 -27.89 34.77
C TYR A 35 -2.29 -28.67 35.51
N GLN A 36 -2.55 -29.92 35.15
CA GLN A 36 -3.60 -30.71 35.85
C GLN A 36 -3.12 -31.57 37.03
N ARG A 37 -1.85 -31.51 37.45
CA ARG A 37 -1.34 -32.40 38.53
C ARG A 37 -0.65 -31.71 39.72
N LEU A 38 -0.82 -30.43 39.93
CA LEU A 38 -0.37 -29.77 41.14
C LEU A 38 -1.55 -28.96 41.73
N GLY A 39 -2.59 -29.67 42.12
CA GLY A 39 -3.60 -29.17 43.02
C GLY A 39 -3.14 -29.33 44.45
N GLN A 40 -3.30 -28.25 45.19
CA GLN A 40 -3.19 -28.03 46.62
C GLN A 40 -1.96 -27.27 47.09
N GLY A 41 -2.24 -26.02 47.45
CA GLY A 41 -1.55 -25.30 48.50
C GLY A 41 -0.63 -24.15 48.06
N MET A 42 -1.19 -23.11 47.43
CA MET A 42 -0.65 -21.74 47.63
C MET A 42 -1.70 -20.71 47.21
N SER A 43 -2.36 -20.14 48.23
CA SER A 43 -3.24 -18.99 48.07
C SER A 43 -2.41 -17.74 47.78
N LEU A 44 -2.40 -17.28 46.56
CA LEU A 44 -1.95 -15.94 46.20
C LEU A 44 -3.15 -14.99 46.36
N LEU A 45 -3.13 -14.19 47.41
CA LEU A 45 -4.04 -13.08 47.67
C LEU A 45 -3.67 -11.93 46.69
N PHE A 46 -4.47 -11.73 45.65
CA PHE A 46 -4.53 -10.47 44.94
C PHE A 46 -5.57 -9.56 45.64
N PRO A 47 -5.26 -8.32 45.96
CA PRO A 47 -6.29 -7.40 46.44
C PRO A 47 -7.14 -6.92 45.25
N VAL A 48 -8.38 -7.42 45.18
CA VAL A 48 -9.42 -6.82 44.34
C VAL A 48 -9.94 -5.60 45.09
N VAL A 49 -9.71 -4.42 44.59
CA VAL A 49 -10.34 -3.19 45.09
C VAL A 49 -11.72 -3.09 44.46
N LEU A 50 -12.74 -3.52 45.19
CA LEU A 50 -14.13 -3.16 44.94
C LEU A 50 -14.52 -2.03 45.88
N GLY A 51 -15.24 -1.07 45.32
CA GLY A 51 -15.55 0.22 45.86
C GLY A 51 -16.21 0.25 47.25
N ASP A 52 -16.05 1.41 47.83
CA ASP A 52 -16.83 2.00 48.93
C ASP A 52 -17.30 1.09 50.10
N ARG A 53 -16.41 0.97 51.09
CA ARG A 53 -16.72 1.06 52.55
C ARG A 53 -15.50 0.63 53.38
N CYS A 54 -14.75 1.59 53.88
CA CYS A 54 -13.86 1.36 55.04
C CYS A 54 -14.68 1.28 56.32
N SER A 55 -14.85 0.08 56.85
CA SER A 55 -15.29 -0.11 58.22
C SER A 55 -14.09 -0.46 59.10
N CYS A 56 -13.66 0.47 59.92
CA CYS A 56 -12.69 0.21 60.98
C CYS A 56 -13.38 -0.46 62.16
N LEU A 57 -13.00 -1.70 62.43
CA LEU A 57 -13.33 -2.36 63.71
C LEU A 57 -12.38 -1.91 64.79
N GLY A 58 -12.94 -1.23 65.79
CA GLY A 58 -12.25 -0.77 66.97
C GLY A 58 -12.10 -1.88 68.03
N HIS A 59 -11.00 -1.83 68.75
CA HIS A 59 -10.91 -2.45 70.10
C HIS A 59 -10.58 -1.40 71.15
N ASN A 60 -11.42 -1.38 72.13
CA ASN A 60 -11.42 -0.55 73.35
C ASN A 60 -10.13 -0.65 74.16
N ARG A 61 -9.59 0.48 74.68
CA ARG A 61 -9.54 0.82 76.06
C ARG A 61 -8.81 2.12 76.37
N ALA A 62 -9.49 2.86 77.23
CA ALA A 62 -9.01 3.80 78.26
C ALA A 62 -8.67 5.26 77.90
N ARG A 63 -9.58 6.07 78.32
CA ARG A 63 -9.54 7.49 78.81
C ARG A 63 -8.20 8.18 78.91
N SER A 64 -8.06 9.33 78.19
CA SER A 64 -7.72 10.60 78.84
C SER A 64 -8.06 11.78 77.90
N LYS A 65 -8.54 12.85 78.50
CA LYS A 65 -8.95 14.11 77.84
C LYS A 65 -7.74 14.87 77.25
N ALA A 66 -7.78 15.20 75.95
CA ALA A 66 -7.21 16.46 75.49
C ALA A 66 -7.78 16.76 74.11
N SER A 67 -8.28 17.95 73.95
CA SER A 67 -8.79 18.62 72.76
C SER A 67 -7.67 18.82 71.78
N THR A 68 -7.77 18.22 70.54
CA THR A 68 -7.19 18.78 69.33
C THR A 68 -7.86 18.13 68.12
N LYS A 69 -8.25 18.98 67.18
CA LYS A 69 -8.89 18.62 65.91
C LYS A 69 -8.04 17.60 65.13
N PRO A 70 -8.66 16.63 64.42
CA PRO A 70 -7.89 15.72 63.58
C PRO A 70 -7.30 16.43 62.37
N PRO A 71 -6.07 16.05 61.94
CA PRO A 71 -5.49 16.61 60.75
C PRO A 71 -6.32 16.15 59.55
N ARG A 72 -6.73 17.11 58.73
CA ARG A 72 -7.41 16.88 57.46
C ARG A 72 -6.51 16.01 56.55
N CYS A 73 -7.05 14.86 56.11
CA CYS A 73 -6.52 14.12 54.98
C CYS A 73 -6.56 14.99 53.70
N GLN A 74 -5.62 15.88 53.53
CA GLN A 74 -5.40 16.65 52.29
C GLN A 74 -4.27 16.09 51.45
N ALA A 75 -3.54 15.08 51.93
CA ALA A 75 -2.39 14.51 51.21
C ALA A 75 -2.71 13.33 50.27
N LEU A 76 -3.91 12.76 50.35
CA LEU A 76 -4.28 11.63 49.45
C LEU A 76 -5.19 12.01 48.27
N LYS A 77 -5.59 13.28 48.15
CA LYS A 77 -6.32 13.78 46.95
C LYS A 77 -5.41 14.34 45.85
N ARG A 78 -4.10 14.26 45.99
CA ARG A 78 -3.15 14.78 45.02
C ARG A 78 -2.51 13.73 44.10
N VAL A 79 -2.90 12.48 44.18
CA VAL A 79 -2.32 11.40 43.37
C VAL A 79 -3.31 10.76 42.37
N LEU A 80 -4.59 11.17 42.43
CA LEU A 80 -5.63 10.73 41.48
C LEU A 80 -6.36 11.94 40.86
N SER A 81 -5.70 13.03 40.62
CA SER A 81 -6.11 13.95 39.58
C SER A 81 -5.42 13.46 38.30
N THR A 82 -6.08 12.66 37.50
CA THR A 82 -5.92 12.74 36.08
C THR A 82 -5.88 14.22 35.75
N LYS A 83 -4.72 14.73 35.34
CA LYS A 83 -4.67 16.00 34.67
C LYS A 83 -5.58 15.88 33.45
N GLU A 84 -6.80 16.36 33.55
CA GLU A 84 -7.43 16.99 32.41
C GLU A 84 -6.46 18.10 32.03
N GLU A 85 -5.64 17.88 31.01
CA GLU A 85 -4.91 18.95 30.40
C GLU A 85 -5.95 19.96 29.95
N PRO A 86 -5.81 21.24 30.32
CA PRO A 86 -6.74 22.24 29.84
C PRO A 86 -6.70 22.19 28.31
N ILE A 87 -7.85 22.07 27.69
CA ILE A 87 -8.08 22.24 26.26
C ILE A 87 -7.38 23.54 25.89
N VAL A 88 -6.29 23.44 25.12
CA VAL A 88 -5.62 24.60 24.56
C VAL A 88 -6.42 24.99 23.32
N PRO A 89 -7.22 26.05 23.35
CA PRO A 89 -7.85 26.56 22.16
C PRO A 89 -6.75 27.19 21.31
N ASN A 90 -6.71 26.88 20.02
CA ASN A 90 -5.70 27.26 19.03
C ASN A 90 -4.35 26.51 19.13
N LEU A 91 -4.36 25.20 18.93
CA LEU A 91 -3.21 24.57 18.34
C LEU A 91 -3.09 25.13 16.90
N ASN A 92 -2.01 25.84 16.61
CA ASN A 92 -1.64 26.11 15.22
C ASN A 92 -1.48 24.76 14.54
N VAL A 93 -2.41 24.42 13.66
CA VAL A 93 -2.38 23.16 12.89
C VAL A 93 -1.87 23.46 11.49
N ARG A 94 -1.02 22.59 10.96
CA ARG A 94 -0.62 22.58 9.55
C ARG A 94 -0.87 21.20 8.98
N ASN A 95 -1.62 21.10 7.90
CA ASN A 95 -1.91 19.86 7.23
C ASN A 95 -1.15 19.80 5.91
N VAL A 96 -0.20 18.87 5.78
CA VAL A 96 0.63 18.74 4.59
C VAL A 96 0.61 17.31 4.06
N ALA A 97 0.56 17.16 2.74
CA ALA A 97 0.78 15.86 2.09
C ALA A 97 2.19 15.79 1.54
N ILE A 98 2.85 14.65 1.69
CA ILE A 98 4.15 14.43 1.05
C ILE A 98 3.93 13.66 -0.25
N ILE A 99 4.31 14.27 -1.36
CA ILE A 99 4.26 13.70 -2.70
C ILE A 99 5.67 13.49 -3.24
N ALA A 100 5.93 12.32 -3.78
CA ALA A 100 7.22 11.96 -4.33
C ALA A 100 7.10 10.83 -5.37
N HIS A 101 8.10 10.74 -6.23
CA HIS A 101 8.30 9.52 -7.00
C HIS A 101 8.79 8.38 -6.10
N VAL A 102 8.60 7.13 -6.54
CA VAL A 102 9.18 5.95 -5.89
C VAL A 102 10.70 6.14 -5.76
N ASP A 103 11.28 5.72 -4.65
CA ASP A 103 12.70 5.83 -4.32
C ASP A 103 13.28 7.26 -4.17
N HIS A 104 12.49 8.35 -4.23
CA HIS A 104 12.98 9.70 -3.94
C HIS A 104 13.25 9.96 -2.44
N GLY A 105 12.90 8.99 -1.56
CA GLY A 105 13.24 9.04 -0.13
C GLY A 105 12.13 9.58 0.76
N LYS A 106 10.86 9.47 0.33
CA LYS A 106 9.68 9.92 1.07
C LYS A 106 9.59 9.31 2.48
N THR A 107 9.59 7.98 2.58
CA THR A 107 9.53 7.26 3.86
C THR A 107 10.72 7.61 4.76
N THR A 108 11.93 7.70 4.18
CA THR A 108 13.15 8.09 4.92
C THR A 108 13.04 9.50 5.48
N LEU A 109 12.46 10.46 4.74
CA LEU A 109 12.25 11.82 5.20
C LEU A 109 11.30 11.86 6.41
N VAL A 110 10.15 11.16 6.31
CA VAL A 110 9.16 11.12 7.41
C VAL A 110 9.74 10.46 8.65
N ASP A 111 10.42 9.32 8.50
CA ASP A 111 11.10 8.63 9.60
C ASP A 111 12.14 9.56 10.29
N CYS A 112 12.88 10.32 9.49
CA CYS A 112 13.85 11.29 10.01
C CYS A 112 13.16 12.42 10.82
N LEU A 113 12.07 12.98 10.31
CA LEU A 113 11.29 13.99 11.02
C LEU A 113 10.72 13.46 12.34
N LEU A 114 10.22 12.22 12.36
CA LEU A 114 9.72 11.56 13.56
C LEU A 114 10.83 11.29 14.60
N GLN A 115 12.03 10.92 14.15
CA GLN A 115 13.18 10.71 15.03
C GLN A 115 13.64 12.01 15.66
N GLN A 116 13.76 13.09 14.89
CA GLN A 116 14.23 14.38 15.38
C GLN A 116 13.23 15.07 16.31
N THR A 117 11.94 14.79 16.14
CA THR A 117 10.89 15.27 17.07
C THR A 117 10.69 14.38 18.30
N GLY A 118 11.48 13.29 18.42
CA GLY A 118 11.46 12.39 19.58
C GLY A 118 10.24 11.45 19.63
N LEU A 119 9.50 11.32 18.54
CA LEU A 119 8.35 10.44 18.42
C LEU A 119 8.71 9.03 17.95
N LEU A 120 9.94 8.85 17.46
CA LEU A 120 10.50 7.57 17.05
C LEU A 120 11.88 7.38 17.67
N ASP A 121 12.13 6.21 18.28
CA ASP A 121 13.45 5.90 18.81
C ASP A 121 14.49 5.79 17.69
N ALA A 122 15.68 6.31 17.90
CA ALA A 122 16.80 6.23 16.94
C ALA A 122 17.24 4.76 16.63
N SER A 123 16.83 3.80 17.48
CA SER A 123 17.04 2.36 17.28
C SER A 123 15.88 1.68 16.58
N ALA A 124 14.81 2.39 16.25
CA ALA A 124 13.69 1.82 15.52
C ALA A 124 14.12 1.35 14.11
N ALA A 125 13.46 0.32 13.62
CA ALA A 125 13.78 -0.22 12.31
C ALA A 125 13.60 0.85 11.22
N GLU A 126 14.51 0.87 10.26
CA GLU A 126 14.35 1.65 9.03
C GLU A 126 12.97 1.36 8.40
N ARG A 127 12.32 2.39 7.89
CA ARG A 127 10.96 2.35 7.30
C ARG A 127 9.86 2.00 8.32
N ALA A 128 9.84 2.70 9.44
CA ALA A 128 8.78 2.56 10.44
C ALA A 128 7.39 2.92 9.88
N MET A 129 7.33 3.84 8.91
CA MET A 129 6.10 4.19 8.19
C MET A 129 5.57 3.03 7.33
N ASP A 130 6.42 2.18 6.76
CA ASP A 130 5.99 1.06 5.93
C ASP A 130 5.54 -0.11 6.82
N SER A 131 4.29 -0.09 7.28
CA SER A 131 3.74 -1.13 8.17
C SER A 131 3.39 -2.44 7.45
N ASN A 132 3.19 -2.39 6.12
CA ASN A 132 2.82 -3.54 5.31
C ASN A 132 4.07 -4.23 4.74
N ASP A 133 4.15 -5.56 4.88
CA ASP A 133 5.26 -6.34 4.33
C ASP A 133 5.41 -6.19 2.80
N LEU A 134 4.29 -5.99 2.08
CA LEU A 134 4.29 -5.73 0.64
C LEU A 134 4.92 -4.37 0.29
N GLU A 135 4.67 -3.33 1.09
CA GLU A 135 5.30 -2.01 0.91
C GLU A 135 6.82 -2.12 1.10
N LYS A 136 7.26 -2.83 2.15
CA LYS A 136 8.70 -3.06 2.43
C LYS A 136 9.40 -3.84 1.32
N GLU A 137 8.76 -4.90 0.81
CA GLU A 137 9.32 -5.73 -0.25
C GLU A 137 9.40 -5.00 -1.59
N ARG A 138 8.38 -4.19 -1.91
CA ARG A 138 8.30 -3.47 -3.18
C ARG A 138 8.94 -2.09 -3.16
N GLY A 139 9.22 -1.55 -1.97
CA GLY A 139 9.77 -0.21 -1.78
C GLY A 139 8.81 0.92 -2.15
N ILE A 140 7.48 0.64 -2.21
CA ILE A 140 6.46 1.62 -2.58
C ILE A 140 5.43 1.78 -1.46
N THR A 141 4.92 3.01 -1.27
CA THR A 141 3.75 3.25 -0.42
C THR A 141 2.49 2.82 -1.19
N ILE A 142 1.71 1.93 -0.61
CA ILE A 142 0.45 1.41 -1.17
C ILE A 142 -0.74 2.12 -0.54
N LEU A 143 -0.74 2.21 0.81
CA LEU A 143 -1.79 2.83 1.58
C LEU A 143 -1.33 4.16 2.17
N ALA A 144 -2.20 5.15 2.11
CA ALA A 144 -1.98 6.42 2.77
C ALA A 144 -1.87 6.25 4.28
N LYS A 145 -0.95 6.97 4.90
CA LYS A 145 -0.77 6.98 6.34
C LYS A 145 -0.75 8.40 6.87
N ASN A 146 -1.41 8.58 7.99
CA ASN A 146 -1.43 9.84 8.70
C ASN A 146 -0.46 9.76 9.88
N THR A 147 0.35 10.78 10.03
CA THR A 147 1.19 10.98 11.20
C THR A 147 1.12 12.44 11.64
N ALA A 148 1.41 12.72 12.88
CA ALA A 148 1.45 14.09 13.38
C ALA A 148 2.68 14.31 14.24
N ILE A 149 3.35 15.44 14.03
CA ILE A 149 4.49 15.88 14.81
C ILE A 149 4.16 17.20 15.48
N ASN A 150 4.69 17.41 16.70
CA ASN A 150 4.59 18.67 17.38
C ASN A 150 5.95 19.38 17.27
N TYR A 151 5.95 20.52 16.61
CA TYR A 151 7.13 21.34 16.47
C TYR A 151 6.86 22.75 17.00
N ARG A 152 7.59 23.17 18.01
CA ARG A 152 7.30 24.40 18.80
C ARG A 152 5.85 24.37 19.32
N ASP A 153 5.04 25.36 18.98
CA ASP A 153 3.62 25.47 19.38
C ASP A 153 2.67 25.05 18.25
N THR A 154 3.16 24.33 17.24
CA THR A 154 2.40 23.93 16.03
C THR A 154 2.34 22.42 15.92
N GLN A 155 1.14 21.88 15.69
CA GLN A 155 0.93 20.50 15.29
C GLN A 155 0.98 20.42 13.76
N ILE A 156 1.90 19.64 13.22
CA ILE A 156 2.04 19.39 11.80
C ILE A 156 1.51 17.98 11.52
N ASN A 157 0.36 17.89 10.84
CA ASN A 157 -0.18 16.65 10.35
C ASN A 157 0.45 16.35 8.98
N ILE A 158 1.11 15.23 8.87
CA ILE A 158 1.76 14.76 7.65
C ILE A 158 0.97 13.58 7.11
N VAL A 159 0.47 13.71 5.88
CA VAL A 159 -0.23 12.63 5.19
C VAL A 159 0.70 12.07 4.12
N ASP A 160 1.10 10.81 4.29
CA ASP A 160 1.91 10.09 3.31
C ASP A 160 1.04 9.63 2.15
N THR A 161 1.43 9.99 0.92
CA THR A 161 0.65 9.67 -0.29
C THR A 161 1.28 8.53 -1.07
N PRO A 162 0.47 7.61 -1.64
CA PRO A 162 0.96 6.68 -2.65
C PRO A 162 1.56 7.44 -3.84
N GLY A 163 2.74 6.99 -4.29
CA GLY A 163 3.41 7.63 -5.45
C GLY A 163 2.93 7.13 -6.81
N HIS A 164 2.29 5.96 -6.88
CA HIS A 164 1.93 5.32 -8.13
C HIS A 164 0.54 5.77 -8.64
N ALA A 165 0.44 6.00 -9.97
CA ALA A 165 -0.80 6.49 -10.60
C ALA A 165 -2.01 5.55 -10.40
N ASP A 166 -1.79 4.24 -10.22
CA ASP A 166 -2.83 3.25 -9.94
C ASP A 166 -3.59 3.52 -8.63
N PHE A 167 -2.98 4.27 -7.71
CA PHE A 167 -3.58 4.69 -6.43
C PHE A 167 -4.08 6.14 -6.45
N GLY A 168 -4.30 6.71 -7.63
CA GLY A 168 -4.69 8.12 -7.79
C GLY A 168 -5.99 8.50 -7.08
N GLY A 169 -6.94 7.58 -6.94
CA GLY A 169 -8.16 7.82 -6.15
C GLY A 169 -7.87 8.03 -4.65
N GLU A 170 -6.82 7.43 -4.11
CA GLU A 170 -6.36 7.69 -2.75
C GLU A 170 -5.65 9.03 -2.64
N VAL A 171 -4.84 9.38 -3.63
CA VAL A 171 -4.16 10.67 -3.71
C VAL A 171 -5.18 11.82 -3.69
N GLU A 172 -6.23 11.77 -4.51
CA GLU A 172 -7.26 12.82 -4.54
C GLU A 172 -7.94 13.02 -3.19
N ARG A 173 -8.25 11.93 -2.49
CA ARG A 173 -8.88 11.99 -1.16
C ARG A 173 -7.96 12.59 -0.10
N ILE A 174 -6.66 12.31 -0.20
CA ILE A 174 -5.67 12.88 0.71
C ILE A 174 -5.52 14.37 0.45
N LEU A 175 -5.40 14.77 -0.82
CA LEU A 175 -5.25 16.16 -1.20
C LEU A 175 -6.43 17.04 -0.75
N SER A 176 -7.64 16.47 -0.61
CA SER A 176 -8.79 17.18 -0.05
C SER A 176 -8.70 17.48 1.45
N MET A 177 -7.78 16.83 2.18
CA MET A 177 -7.62 17.01 3.62
C MET A 177 -6.49 17.97 4.02
N VAL A 178 -5.64 18.35 3.07
CA VAL A 178 -4.41 19.11 3.35
C VAL A 178 -4.48 20.54 2.83
N ASP A 179 -3.60 21.38 3.31
CA ASP A 179 -3.53 22.81 2.99
C ASP A 179 -2.34 23.15 2.09
N ALA A 180 -1.33 22.26 2.04
CA ALA A 180 -0.16 22.39 1.16
C ALA A 180 0.43 21.01 0.84
N VAL A 181 1.36 20.96 -0.12
CA VAL A 181 2.07 19.74 -0.49
C VAL A 181 3.58 19.93 -0.39
N LEU A 182 4.27 18.92 0.15
CA LEU A 182 5.73 18.81 0.11
C LEU A 182 6.09 17.95 -1.10
N LEU A 183 6.63 18.56 -2.14
CA LEU A 183 7.10 17.88 -3.33
C LEU A 183 8.55 17.45 -3.16
N LEU A 184 8.78 16.16 -2.98
CA LEU A 184 10.11 15.60 -2.80
C LEU A 184 10.70 15.18 -4.14
N VAL A 185 11.85 15.73 -4.49
CA VAL A 185 12.56 15.49 -5.76
C VAL A 185 13.98 15.03 -5.48
N ASP A 186 14.46 14.01 -6.17
CA ASP A 186 15.86 13.55 -6.11
C ASP A 186 16.77 14.54 -6.85
N ALA A 187 17.86 14.98 -6.22
CA ALA A 187 18.82 15.92 -6.79
C ALA A 187 19.55 15.37 -8.03
N VAL A 188 19.59 14.05 -8.23
CA VAL A 188 20.22 13.41 -9.40
C VAL A 188 19.22 13.18 -10.52
N ASP A 189 18.04 12.62 -10.17
CA ASP A 189 17.08 12.13 -11.16
C ASP A 189 16.10 13.24 -11.62
N GLY A 190 15.90 14.28 -10.79
CA GLY A 190 14.93 15.35 -11.04
C GLY A 190 13.47 14.88 -10.90
N PRO A 191 12.50 15.69 -11.35
CA PRO A 191 11.09 15.31 -11.31
C PRO A 191 10.81 14.16 -12.29
N MET A 192 10.15 13.11 -11.81
CA MET A 192 9.83 11.91 -12.54
C MET A 192 8.33 11.86 -12.91
N PRO A 193 7.88 11.01 -13.85
CA PRO A 193 6.50 11.03 -14.36
C PRO A 193 5.40 10.88 -13.31
N GLN A 194 5.63 10.12 -12.24
CA GLN A 194 4.65 9.99 -11.17
C GLN A 194 4.50 11.30 -10.38
N THR A 195 5.58 12.05 -10.22
CA THR A 195 5.58 13.41 -9.65
C THR A 195 4.62 14.31 -10.43
N ARG A 196 4.68 14.26 -11.78
CA ARG A 196 3.80 15.05 -12.64
C ARG A 196 2.32 14.80 -12.37
N PHE A 197 1.91 13.53 -12.29
CA PHE A 197 0.52 13.16 -12.04
C PHE A 197 -0.01 13.70 -10.71
N VAL A 198 0.75 13.46 -9.62
CA VAL A 198 0.30 13.89 -8.28
C VAL A 198 0.31 15.42 -8.16
N THR A 199 1.32 16.09 -8.74
CA THR A 199 1.39 17.57 -8.77
C THR A 199 0.21 18.16 -9.56
N GLN A 200 -0.15 17.59 -10.70
CA GLN A 200 -1.32 18.04 -11.46
C GLN A 200 -2.61 17.99 -10.62
N LYS A 201 -2.79 16.90 -9.86
CA LYS A 201 -3.95 16.78 -8.95
C LYS A 201 -3.88 17.80 -7.81
N ALA A 202 -2.70 18.02 -7.22
CA ALA A 202 -2.51 19.02 -6.17
C ALA A 202 -2.85 20.44 -6.68
N PHE A 203 -2.44 20.78 -7.90
CA PHE A 203 -2.74 22.08 -8.51
C PHE A 203 -4.24 22.27 -8.80
N ALA A 204 -4.93 21.19 -9.18
CA ALA A 204 -6.40 21.23 -9.36
C ALA A 204 -7.15 21.54 -8.06
N TYR A 205 -6.58 21.19 -6.89
CA TYR A 205 -7.08 21.58 -5.57
C TYR A 205 -6.59 22.97 -5.10
N GLY A 206 -5.79 23.68 -5.90
CA GLY A 206 -5.24 25.00 -5.55
C GLY A 206 -4.16 24.95 -4.47
N LEU A 207 -3.58 23.79 -4.19
CA LEU A 207 -2.57 23.62 -3.15
C LEU A 207 -1.23 24.26 -3.55
N LYS A 208 -0.59 24.93 -2.58
CA LYS A 208 0.73 25.53 -2.76
C LYS A 208 1.81 24.46 -2.51
N PRO A 209 2.78 24.27 -3.44
CA PRO A 209 3.87 23.33 -3.26
C PRO A 209 5.05 23.97 -2.47
N ILE A 210 5.68 23.17 -1.62
CA ILE A 210 7.02 23.38 -1.09
C ILE A 210 7.91 22.30 -1.68
N VAL A 211 8.98 22.68 -2.36
CA VAL A 211 9.87 21.74 -3.05
C VAL A 211 11.01 21.33 -2.13
N VAL A 212 11.18 20.02 -1.92
CA VAL A 212 12.27 19.46 -1.12
C VAL A 212 13.21 18.71 -2.07
N VAL A 213 14.36 19.30 -2.36
CA VAL A 213 15.41 18.67 -3.16
C VAL A 213 16.23 17.75 -2.27
N ASN A 214 15.95 16.45 -2.35
CA ASN A 214 16.55 15.43 -1.48
C ASN A 214 17.75 14.74 -2.11
N LYS A 215 18.53 14.06 -1.28
CA LYS A 215 19.72 13.29 -1.65
C LYS A 215 20.84 14.15 -2.26
N ILE A 216 21.00 15.36 -1.74
CA ILE A 216 22.11 16.25 -2.14
C ILE A 216 23.50 15.65 -1.83
N ASP A 217 23.56 14.61 -1.00
CA ASP A 217 24.76 13.85 -0.64
C ASP A 217 25.20 12.86 -1.73
N ARG A 218 24.35 12.57 -2.72
CA ARG A 218 24.67 11.58 -3.77
C ARG A 218 25.74 12.09 -4.75
N PRO A 219 26.67 11.24 -5.19
CA PRO A 219 27.58 11.58 -6.28
C PRO A 219 26.78 11.92 -7.56
N GLY A 220 27.02 13.11 -8.10
CA GLY A 220 26.34 13.61 -9.30
C GLY A 220 25.03 14.35 -9.01
N ALA A 221 24.75 14.67 -7.75
CA ALA A 221 23.65 15.57 -7.39
C ALA A 221 23.84 16.93 -8.07
N ASP A 222 22.77 17.44 -8.67
CA ASP A 222 22.69 18.74 -9.34
C ASP A 222 21.37 19.42 -8.90
N PRO A 223 21.33 19.98 -7.70
CA PRO A 223 20.11 20.55 -7.12
C PRO A 223 19.54 21.71 -7.93
N ASP A 224 20.39 22.56 -8.51
CA ASP A 224 19.95 23.70 -9.32
C ASP A 224 19.19 23.21 -10.57
N ARG A 225 19.75 22.21 -11.26
CA ARG A 225 19.07 21.57 -12.38
C ARG A 225 17.74 20.94 -11.98
N ALA A 226 17.67 20.32 -10.80
CA ALA A 226 16.43 19.71 -10.31
C ALA A 226 15.34 20.77 -10.08
N ILE A 227 15.70 21.95 -9.54
CA ILE A 227 14.79 23.08 -9.37
C ILE A 227 14.32 23.63 -10.72
N ASP A 228 15.23 23.84 -11.68
CA ASP A 228 14.87 24.30 -13.01
C ASP A 228 13.88 23.35 -13.69
N GLN A 229 14.08 22.04 -13.55
CA GLN A 229 13.17 21.02 -14.08
C GLN A 229 11.82 20.99 -13.37
N VAL A 230 11.78 21.29 -12.06
CA VAL A 230 10.52 21.43 -11.31
C VAL A 230 9.77 22.67 -11.77
N PHE A 231 10.45 23.79 -11.97
CA PHE A 231 9.85 25.00 -12.52
C PHE A 231 9.24 24.75 -13.90
N GLU A 232 9.99 24.11 -14.78
CA GLU A 232 9.50 23.71 -16.11
C GLU A 232 8.29 22.76 -16.02
N LEU A 233 8.31 21.82 -15.08
CA LEU A 233 7.17 20.94 -14.83
C LEU A 233 5.93 21.72 -14.41
N PHE A 234 6.06 22.67 -13.48
CA PHE A 234 4.95 23.48 -12.97
C PHE A 234 4.35 24.40 -14.05
N ASP A 235 5.20 25.03 -14.87
CA ASP A 235 4.78 25.83 -16.01
C ASP A 235 4.02 24.98 -17.03
N ASN A 236 4.55 23.80 -17.39
CA ASN A 236 3.88 22.85 -18.27
C ASN A 236 2.57 22.29 -17.75
N LEU A 237 2.35 22.29 -16.44
CA LEU A 237 1.07 21.92 -15.81
C LEU A 237 0.07 23.07 -15.73
N GLY A 238 0.47 24.27 -16.16
CA GLY A 238 -0.35 25.49 -16.10
C GLY A 238 -0.49 26.01 -14.66
N GLY A 239 0.58 25.92 -13.88
CA GLY A 239 0.63 26.45 -12.51
C GLY A 239 0.31 27.96 -12.48
N THR A 240 -0.34 28.40 -11.41
CA THR A 240 -0.59 29.83 -11.17
C THR A 240 0.70 30.53 -10.77
N ASP A 241 0.75 31.88 -10.88
CA ASP A 241 1.92 32.66 -10.44
C ASP A 241 2.32 32.35 -9.00
N GLU A 242 1.34 32.08 -8.10
CA GLU A 242 1.59 31.68 -6.70
C GLU A 242 2.19 30.28 -6.56
N GLN A 243 1.87 29.38 -7.49
CA GLN A 243 2.41 28.01 -7.53
C GLN A 243 3.78 27.95 -8.19
N LEU A 244 4.06 28.88 -9.12
CA LEU A 244 5.39 29.03 -9.72
C LEU A 244 6.39 29.75 -8.80
N ASP A 245 5.91 30.59 -7.86
CA ASP A 245 6.71 31.20 -6.79
C ASP A 245 6.81 30.27 -5.59
N PHE A 246 7.33 29.07 -5.81
CA PHE A 246 7.46 28.05 -4.76
C PHE A 246 8.72 28.22 -3.94
N SER A 247 8.65 27.86 -2.66
CA SER A 247 9.83 27.80 -1.78
C SER A 247 10.53 26.45 -1.90
N SER A 248 11.86 26.44 -1.79
CA SER A 248 12.68 25.24 -1.88
C SER A 248 13.54 25.01 -0.64
N VAL A 249 13.77 23.73 -0.31
CA VAL A 249 14.66 23.26 0.76
C VAL A 249 15.56 22.17 0.18
N TYR A 250 16.85 22.27 0.48
CA TYR A 250 17.84 21.24 0.16
C TYR A 250 17.98 20.28 1.33
N ALA A 251 17.90 18.98 1.09
CA ALA A 251 17.89 17.99 2.17
C ALA A 251 18.71 16.74 1.83
N SER A 252 19.23 16.11 2.87
CA SER A 252 19.65 14.71 2.84
C SER A 252 18.90 13.96 3.95
N ALA A 253 17.79 13.33 3.59
CA ALA A 253 16.95 12.62 4.55
C ALA A 253 17.69 11.49 5.26
N ILE A 254 18.64 10.83 4.59
CA ILE A 254 19.45 9.75 5.19
C ILE A 254 20.43 10.27 6.23
N ASN A 255 20.96 11.49 6.04
CA ASN A 255 21.88 12.13 6.99
C ASN A 255 21.13 12.98 8.01
N GLY A 256 19.84 13.22 7.85
CA GLY A 256 19.01 13.98 8.76
C GLY A 256 19.29 15.48 8.76
N VAL A 257 19.67 16.04 7.63
CA VAL A 257 20.08 17.47 7.49
C VAL A 257 19.30 18.18 6.40
N ALA A 258 19.04 19.47 6.60
CA ALA A 258 18.38 20.33 5.63
C ALA A 258 18.93 21.77 5.67
N GLY A 259 18.71 22.54 4.60
CA GLY A 259 19.08 23.94 4.51
C GLY A 259 18.31 24.69 3.44
N LEU A 260 18.24 26.02 3.57
CA LEU A 260 17.61 26.88 2.57
C LEU A 260 18.56 27.22 1.41
N GLU A 261 19.85 27.12 1.65
CA GLU A 261 20.92 27.35 0.68
C GLU A 261 21.91 26.19 0.74
N LEU A 262 22.52 25.82 -0.37
CA LEU A 262 23.49 24.72 -0.45
C LEU A 262 24.75 24.94 0.40
N ASP A 263 25.11 26.21 0.60
CA ASP A 263 26.27 26.59 1.40
C ASP A 263 25.94 26.72 2.92
N ALA A 264 24.66 26.58 3.30
CA ALA A 264 24.16 26.77 4.66
C ALA A 264 23.24 25.63 5.09
N ILE A 265 23.73 24.38 4.97
CA ILE A 265 23.02 23.20 5.46
C ILE A 265 23.14 23.11 6.98
N ALA A 266 22.02 23.02 7.69
CA ALA A 266 21.99 22.83 9.14
C ALA A 266 22.33 21.36 9.51
N ASP A 267 22.62 21.12 10.80
CA ASP A 267 22.93 19.80 11.34
C ASP A 267 21.65 18.94 11.59
N ASP A 268 20.46 19.50 11.29
CA ASP A 268 19.15 18.85 11.49
C ASP A 268 18.13 19.28 10.43
N MET A 269 16.87 18.82 10.58
CA MET A 269 15.76 19.15 9.69
C MET A 269 14.98 20.41 10.10
N SER A 270 15.46 21.19 11.07
CA SER A 270 14.78 22.41 11.52
C SER A 270 14.46 23.38 10.38
N PRO A 271 15.31 23.60 9.36
CA PRO A 271 14.98 24.51 8.27
C PRO A 271 13.72 24.08 7.47
N LEU A 272 13.52 22.78 7.30
CA LEU A 272 12.30 22.25 6.66
C LEU A 272 11.09 22.44 7.56
N LEU A 273 11.21 22.13 8.85
CA LEU A 273 10.11 22.30 9.81
C LEU A 273 9.71 23.76 9.99
N ASP A 274 10.70 24.66 10.03
CA ASP A 274 10.47 26.11 10.09
C ASP A 274 9.74 26.59 8.83
N MET A 275 10.16 26.15 7.64
CA MET A 275 9.49 26.49 6.39
C MET A 275 8.04 25.98 6.36
N ILE A 276 7.77 24.78 6.85
CA ILE A 276 6.39 24.26 6.94
C ILE A 276 5.54 25.15 7.83
N VAL A 277 6.05 25.55 9.00
CA VAL A 277 5.30 26.40 9.94
C VAL A 277 5.03 27.78 9.36
N ASP A 278 6.02 28.36 8.66
CA ASP A 278 5.97 29.73 8.15
C ASP A 278 5.20 29.85 6.81
N GLN A 279 5.30 28.86 5.93
CA GLN A 279 4.77 28.94 4.56
C GLN A 279 3.42 28.22 4.36
N VAL A 280 3.16 27.15 5.12
CA VAL A 280 1.86 26.46 5.02
C VAL A 280 0.80 27.30 5.72
N PRO A 281 -0.28 27.67 5.03
CA PRO A 281 -1.36 28.42 5.68
C PRO A 281 -2.06 27.57 6.75
N PRO A 282 -2.56 28.19 7.84
CA PRO A 282 -3.45 27.48 8.74
C PRO A 282 -4.73 27.06 8.00
N PRO A 283 -5.39 25.97 8.43
CA PRO A 283 -6.63 25.52 7.80
C PRO A 283 -7.70 26.63 7.75
N GLU A 284 -8.27 26.85 6.58
CA GLU A 284 -9.44 27.74 6.42
C GLU A 284 -10.70 27.02 6.89
N VAL A 285 -11.15 27.27 8.12
CA VAL A 285 -12.25 26.56 8.77
C VAL A 285 -13.14 27.49 9.58
N ASP A 286 -14.40 27.11 9.76
CA ASP A 286 -15.33 27.77 10.66
C ASP A 286 -15.34 27.09 12.04
N GLU A 287 -14.56 27.63 12.98
CA GLU A 287 -14.44 27.09 14.34
C GLU A 287 -15.74 27.15 15.15
N ASN A 288 -16.61 28.15 14.87
CA ASN A 288 -17.81 28.41 15.65
C ASN A 288 -19.09 27.79 15.05
N GLY A 289 -19.01 27.19 13.88
CA GLY A 289 -20.14 26.58 13.21
C GLY A 289 -20.55 25.22 13.81
N ALA A 290 -21.68 24.70 13.35
CA ALA A 290 -22.12 23.35 13.71
C ALA A 290 -21.18 22.31 13.11
N PHE A 291 -20.89 21.22 13.83
CA PHE A 291 -19.95 20.18 13.41
C PHE A 291 -20.24 19.65 12.00
N GLN A 292 -19.19 19.60 11.19
CA GLN A 292 -19.20 19.01 9.85
C GLN A 292 -17.82 18.42 9.54
N MET A 293 -17.82 17.18 9.04
CA MET A 293 -16.62 16.44 8.66
C MET A 293 -16.94 15.51 7.49
N GLN A 294 -16.04 15.42 6.50
CA GLN A 294 -16.15 14.43 5.43
C GLN A 294 -15.19 13.27 5.67
N ILE A 295 -15.66 12.05 5.40
CA ILE A 295 -14.84 10.84 5.49
C ILE A 295 -14.04 10.68 4.20
N SER A 296 -12.73 10.80 4.32
CA SER A 296 -11.80 10.68 3.19
C SER A 296 -11.16 9.29 3.11
N SER A 297 -11.00 8.60 4.23
CA SER A 297 -10.43 7.25 4.27
C SER A 297 -11.12 6.39 5.33
N LEU A 298 -11.04 5.08 5.15
CA LEU A 298 -11.52 4.10 6.13
C LEU A 298 -10.38 3.19 6.54
N ASP A 299 -10.41 2.81 7.82
CA ASP A 299 -9.57 1.75 8.37
C ASP A 299 -10.43 0.77 9.17
N TYR A 300 -9.90 -0.36 9.55
CA TYR A 300 -10.64 -1.39 10.26
C TYR A 300 -9.83 -1.98 11.41
N SER A 301 -10.44 -2.00 12.57
CA SER A 301 -9.92 -2.71 13.73
C SER A 301 -10.86 -3.86 14.11
N THR A 302 -10.30 -5.03 14.38
CA THR A 302 -11.09 -6.19 14.86
C THR A 302 -11.78 -5.94 16.18
N TYR A 303 -11.33 -4.94 16.93
CA TYR A 303 -11.87 -4.57 18.25
C TYR A 303 -12.90 -3.43 18.16
N GLU A 304 -12.65 -2.42 17.34
CA GLU A 304 -13.45 -1.20 17.23
C GLU A 304 -14.37 -1.16 16.01
N GLY A 305 -14.17 -2.08 15.07
CA GLY A 305 -14.89 -2.09 13.80
C GLY A 305 -14.33 -1.09 12.79
N VAL A 306 -15.20 -0.47 12.03
CA VAL A 306 -14.83 0.52 11.00
C VAL A 306 -14.41 1.84 11.66
N ILE A 307 -13.29 2.38 11.20
CA ILE A 307 -12.71 3.66 11.65
C ILE A 307 -12.78 4.62 10.47
N GLY A 308 -13.53 5.71 10.62
CA GLY A 308 -13.60 6.77 9.62
C GLY A 308 -12.51 7.81 9.86
N ILE A 309 -11.76 8.16 8.83
CA ILE A 309 -10.68 9.14 8.87
C ILE A 309 -11.06 10.32 7.97
N GLY A 310 -10.85 11.55 8.46
CA GLY A 310 -11.10 12.75 7.68
C GLY A 310 -10.73 14.02 8.43
N ARG A 311 -10.88 15.15 7.75
CA ARG A 311 -10.67 16.48 8.30
C ARG A 311 -11.98 17.08 8.76
N ILE A 312 -11.99 17.74 9.92
CA ILE A 312 -13.13 18.51 10.38
C ILE A 312 -13.14 19.85 9.62
N SER A 313 -14.21 20.08 8.87
CA SER A 313 -14.39 21.30 8.08
C SER A 313 -14.98 22.44 8.91
N ARG A 314 -15.80 22.10 9.93
CA ARG A 314 -16.50 23.10 10.74
C ARG A 314 -16.80 22.57 12.13
N GLY A 315 -16.71 23.47 13.11
CA GLY A 315 -17.12 23.23 14.49
C GLY A 315 -16.24 22.27 15.28
N VAL A 316 -16.84 21.65 16.27
CA VAL A 316 -16.18 20.77 17.24
C VAL A 316 -16.94 19.45 17.35
N VAL A 317 -16.25 18.34 17.50
CA VAL A 317 -16.84 17.04 17.80
C VAL A 317 -16.38 16.55 19.16
N GLU A 318 -17.31 16.00 19.93
CA GLU A 318 -17.05 15.43 21.25
C GLU A 318 -17.29 13.92 21.27
N ARG A 319 -16.61 13.24 22.18
CA ARG A 319 -16.82 11.82 22.42
C ARG A 319 -18.27 11.56 22.86
N ASN A 320 -18.89 10.51 22.33
CA ASN A 320 -20.28 10.13 22.52
C ASN A 320 -21.32 11.08 21.89
N GLN A 321 -20.93 12.02 21.07
CA GLN A 321 -21.82 12.92 20.36
C GLN A 321 -22.70 12.19 19.34
N GLN A 322 -23.96 12.60 19.23
CA GLN A 322 -24.85 12.16 18.15
C GLN A 322 -24.57 12.98 16.90
N VAL A 323 -24.51 12.33 15.78
CA VAL A 323 -24.27 12.94 14.46
C VAL A 323 -25.28 12.43 13.43
N MET A 324 -25.48 13.20 12.38
CA MET A 324 -26.16 12.76 11.17
C MET A 324 -25.11 12.39 10.12
N VAL A 325 -25.26 11.24 9.51
CA VAL A 325 -24.45 10.76 8.41
C VAL A 325 -25.23 10.97 7.12
N VAL A 326 -24.70 11.71 6.17
CA VAL A 326 -25.28 11.93 4.85
C VAL A 326 -24.41 11.22 3.82
N ASP A 327 -25.00 10.29 3.08
CA ASP A 327 -24.28 9.54 2.06
C ASP A 327 -24.24 10.29 0.70
N ARG A 328 -23.53 9.71 -0.29
CA ARG A 328 -23.42 10.30 -1.65
C ARG A 328 -24.76 10.52 -2.35
N ALA A 329 -25.78 9.73 -2.01
CA ALA A 329 -27.13 9.84 -2.57
C ALA A 329 -28.00 10.84 -1.80
N GLY A 330 -27.48 11.48 -0.75
CA GLY A 330 -28.21 12.40 0.10
C GLY A 330 -29.11 11.69 1.14
N VAL A 331 -28.92 10.40 1.38
CA VAL A 331 -29.69 9.66 2.39
C VAL A 331 -29.12 9.92 3.78
N GLU A 332 -29.97 10.43 4.66
CA GLU A 332 -29.60 10.76 6.04
C GLU A 332 -29.76 9.55 6.98
N ARG A 333 -28.78 9.35 7.83
CA ARG A 333 -28.74 8.31 8.85
C ARG A 333 -28.26 8.88 10.18
N LYS A 334 -28.80 8.40 11.28
CA LYS A 334 -28.29 8.75 12.62
C LYS A 334 -27.08 7.91 12.94
N GLY A 335 -26.03 8.56 13.42
CA GLY A 335 -24.82 7.93 13.93
C GLY A 335 -24.47 8.43 15.33
N LYS A 336 -23.55 7.75 15.97
CA LYS A 336 -22.98 8.17 17.25
C LYS A 336 -21.48 7.96 17.21
N VAL A 337 -20.72 9.02 17.46
CA VAL A 337 -19.26 8.96 17.62
C VAL A 337 -18.96 8.35 18.99
N MET A 338 -18.31 7.19 19.02
CA MET A 338 -17.94 6.55 20.28
C MET A 338 -16.59 7.06 20.80
N ASN A 339 -15.57 6.95 19.99
CA ASN A 339 -14.22 7.43 20.31
C ASN A 339 -13.71 8.34 19.22
N ILE A 340 -12.81 9.23 19.60
CA ILE A 340 -12.08 10.15 18.75
C ILE A 340 -10.60 9.88 18.98
N TYR A 341 -9.83 9.75 17.92
CA TYR A 341 -8.38 9.61 17.98
C TYR A 341 -7.70 10.69 17.15
N ARG A 342 -6.60 11.22 17.68
CA ARG A 342 -5.63 12.03 16.97
C ARG A 342 -4.34 11.23 16.76
N HIS A 343 -3.57 11.57 15.77
CA HIS A 343 -2.25 10.99 15.59
C HIS A 343 -1.23 11.73 16.48
N SER A 344 -0.31 10.96 17.06
CA SER A 344 0.91 11.45 17.71
C SER A 344 2.06 10.55 17.28
N GLY A 345 2.89 11.02 16.38
CA GLY A 345 3.73 10.13 15.59
C GLY A 345 2.87 9.16 14.80
N LEU A 346 3.19 7.88 14.88
CA LEU A 346 2.46 6.78 14.24
C LEU A 346 1.30 6.24 15.08
N GLU A 347 1.22 6.62 16.34
CA GLU A 347 0.22 6.10 17.28
C GLU A 347 -1.06 6.92 17.24
N ARG A 348 -2.19 6.25 17.52
CA ARG A 348 -3.50 6.87 17.68
C ARG A 348 -3.74 7.10 19.17
N VAL A 349 -3.89 8.35 19.56
CA VAL A 349 -4.14 8.75 20.96
C VAL A 349 -5.60 9.16 21.11
N GLU A 350 -6.27 8.63 22.14
CA GLU A 350 -7.65 9.01 22.43
C GLU A 350 -7.75 10.51 22.78
N ALA A 351 -8.73 11.16 22.16
CA ALA A 351 -9.09 12.54 22.46
C ALA A 351 -10.53 12.63 22.98
N THR A 352 -10.79 13.57 23.87
CA THR A 352 -12.14 13.85 24.39
C THR A 352 -12.95 14.67 23.41
N GLN A 353 -12.26 15.53 22.66
CA GLN A 353 -12.82 16.39 21.61
C GLN A 353 -11.80 16.70 20.52
N ALA A 354 -12.29 17.14 19.37
CA ALA A 354 -11.46 17.63 18.26
C ALA A 354 -12.13 18.84 17.59
N ASN A 355 -11.31 19.75 17.07
CA ASN A 355 -11.72 21.03 16.53
C ASN A 355 -11.62 21.07 15.01
N ALA A 356 -12.30 22.04 14.40
CA ALA A 356 -12.17 22.32 12.97
C ALA A 356 -10.70 22.50 12.55
N GLY A 357 -10.32 21.90 11.42
CA GLY A 357 -8.96 21.85 10.91
C GLY A 357 -8.17 20.58 11.29
N ASP A 358 -8.56 19.87 12.35
CA ASP A 358 -7.91 18.61 12.74
C ASP A 358 -8.22 17.47 11.77
N ILE A 359 -7.22 16.64 11.49
CA ILE A 359 -7.40 15.33 10.85
C ILE A 359 -7.51 14.28 11.95
N ILE A 360 -8.68 13.61 12.01
CA ILE A 360 -9.03 12.70 13.10
C ILE A 360 -9.50 11.34 12.61
N CYS A 361 -9.50 10.38 13.54
CA CYS A 361 -10.12 9.07 13.36
C CYS A 361 -11.34 8.96 14.28
N LEU A 362 -12.47 8.48 13.76
CA LEU A 362 -13.73 8.31 14.48
C LEU A 362 -14.17 6.86 14.46
N THR A 363 -14.73 6.39 15.60
CA THR A 363 -15.31 5.04 15.71
C THR A 363 -16.75 5.09 16.22
N GLY A 364 -17.48 3.98 16.06
CA GLY A 364 -18.83 3.80 16.60
C GLY A 364 -19.97 4.03 15.61
N ILE A 365 -19.68 4.35 14.36
CA ILE A 365 -20.68 4.53 13.30
C ILE A 365 -20.73 3.23 12.47
N GLU A 366 -21.82 2.45 12.61
CA GLU A 366 -21.91 1.08 12.06
C GLU A 366 -21.82 1.00 10.52
N LYS A 367 -22.36 2.00 9.84
CA LYS A 367 -22.35 2.06 8.37
C LYS A 367 -21.80 3.41 7.94
N ILE A 368 -20.54 3.46 7.66
CA ILE A 368 -19.85 4.64 7.17
C ILE A 368 -19.10 4.27 5.90
N ASN A 369 -19.17 5.13 4.90
CA ASN A 369 -18.47 4.96 3.64
C ASN A 369 -17.58 6.18 3.37
N ILE A 370 -16.66 6.01 2.46
CA ILE A 370 -15.84 7.12 1.98
C ILE A 370 -16.75 8.13 1.26
N SER A 371 -16.49 9.42 1.48
CA SER A 371 -17.28 10.55 1.01
C SER A 371 -18.59 10.81 1.79
N ASP A 372 -18.96 9.98 2.78
CA ASP A 372 -20.04 10.31 3.69
C ASP A 372 -19.70 11.61 4.46
N THR A 373 -20.67 12.48 4.65
CA THR A 373 -20.52 13.68 5.48
C THR A 373 -21.17 13.46 6.84
N LEU A 374 -20.42 13.72 7.89
CA LEU A 374 -20.93 13.74 9.27
C LEU A 374 -21.28 15.16 9.65
N CYS A 375 -22.51 15.37 10.12
CA CYS A 375 -23.02 16.68 10.51
C CYS A 375 -23.59 16.67 11.92
N ALA A 376 -23.61 17.84 12.56
CA ALA A 376 -24.42 18.05 13.74
C ALA A 376 -25.92 17.86 13.38
N PRO A 377 -26.75 17.26 14.29
CA PRO A 377 -28.17 17.02 13.99
C PRO A 377 -28.99 18.29 13.75
N GLU A 378 -28.50 19.42 14.26
CA GLU A 378 -29.15 20.73 14.14
C GLU A 378 -28.95 21.37 12.76
N GLN A 379 -27.86 20.99 12.07
CA GLN A 379 -27.51 21.55 10.74
C GLN A 379 -26.94 20.42 9.87
N VAL A 380 -27.83 19.81 9.11
CA VAL A 380 -27.47 18.71 8.20
C VAL A 380 -27.17 19.31 6.82
N GLU A 381 -25.90 19.28 6.44
CA GLU A 381 -25.41 19.87 5.19
C GLU A 381 -24.31 18.95 4.63
N ALA A 382 -24.58 18.28 3.51
CA ALA A 382 -23.61 17.41 2.87
C ALA A 382 -22.52 18.22 2.16
N LEU A 383 -21.27 17.83 2.33
CA LEU A 383 -20.17 18.31 1.50
C LEU A 383 -20.22 17.67 0.10
N PRO A 384 -19.69 18.34 -0.94
CA PRO A 384 -19.59 17.74 -2.27
C PRO A 384 -18.93 16.37 -2.21
N ALA A 385 -19.50 15.41 -2.93
CA ALA A 385 -18.92 14.07 -2.96
C ALA A 385 -17.50 14.11 -3.55
N LEU A 386 -16.57 13.41 -2.90
CA LEU A 386 -15.21 13.28 -3.41
C LEU A 386 -15.26 12.57 -4.76
N SER A 387 -14.66 13.19 -5.78
CA SER A 387 -14.47 12.56 -7.08
C SER A 387 -13.42 11.46 -6.94
N VAL A 388 -13.75 10.28 -7.41
CA VAL A 388 -12.79 9.20 -7.54
C VAL A 388 -12.78 8.80 -9.01
N ASP A 389 -11.61 8.81 -9.61
CA ASP A 389 -11.46 8.35 -10.99
C ASP A 389 -11.98 6.91 -11.11
N GLU A 390 -12.73 6.66 -12.16
CA GLU A 390 -13.36 5.37 -12.40
C GLU A 390 -12.33 4.31 -12.81
N PRO A 391 -12.62 3.02 -12.56
CA PRO A 391 -11.75 1.92 -12.97
C PRO A 391 -11.49 1.91 -14.48
N THR A 392 -10.27 1.56 -14.88
CA THR A 392 -9.84 1.45 -16.28
C THR A 392 -9.62 0.00 -16.72
N LEU A 393 -9.33 -0.90 -15.77
CA LEU A 393 -9.08 -2.31 -16.02
C LEU A 393 -10.05 -3.20 -15.25
N THR A 394 -10.38 -4.35 -15.83
CA THR A 394 -11.20 -5.38 -15.21
C THR A 394 -10.55 -6.75 -15.34
N MET A 395 -10.73 -7.61 -14.34
CA MET A 395 -10.28 -8.99 -14.30
C MET A 395 -11.39 -9.91 -13.77
N MET A 396 -11.36 -11.17 -14.19
CA MET A 396 -12.22 -12.18 -13.60
C MET A 396 -11.47 -12.90 -12.47
N PHE A 397 -12.03 -12.85 -11.26
CA PHE A 397 -11.58 -13.63 -10.11
C PHE A 397 -12.47 -14.89 -10.03
N CYS A 398 -11.86 -16.04 -10.12
CA CYS A 398 -12.55 -17.31 -10.20
C CYS A 398 -12.14 -18.23 -9.05
N VAL A 399 -13.04 -19.10 -8.64
CA VAL A 399 -12.68 -20.22 -7.77
C VAL A 399 -11.65 -21.10 -8.47
N ASN A 400 -10.63 -21.53 -7.75
CA ASN A 400 -9.65 -22.47 -8.27
C ASN A 400 -10.26 -23.86 -8.43
N ASN A 401 -10.52 -24.28 -9.65
CA ASN A 401 -11.08 -25.57 -10.01
C ASN A 401 -10.03 -26.55 -10.57
N SER A 402 -8.73 -26.29 -10.32
CA SER A 402 -7.65 -27.17 -10.74
C SER A 402 -7.64 -28.49 -9.95
N PRO A 403 -6.99 -29.56 -10.46
CA PRO A 403 -6.81 -30.81 -9.72
C PRO A 403 -5.95 -30.69 -8.45
N LEU A 404 -5.30 -29.55 -8.25
CA LEU A 404 -4.49 -29.24 -7.06
C LEU A 404 -5.22 -28.33 -6.06
N SER A 405 -6.44 -27.89 -6.36
CA SER A 405 -7.23 -27.02 -5.50
C SER A 405 -7.41 -27.57 -4.09
N GLY A 406 -7.35 -26.71 -3.08
CA GLY A 406 -7.52 -27.03 -1.67
C GLY A 406 -6.34 -27.76 -1.01
N LYS A 407 -5.19 -27.85 -1.69
CA LYS A 407 -3.99 -28.49 -1.10
C LYS A 407 -3.08 -27.50 -0.40
N GLU A 408 -3.06 -26.26 -0.81
CA GLU A 408 -2.13 -25.24 -0.36
C GLU A 408 -2.83 -24.09 0.40
N GLY A 409 -4.06 -23.74 0.01
CA GLY A 409 -4.81 -22.65 0.62
C GLY A 409 -5.86 -23.10 1.64
N LYS A 410 -6.20 -22.19 2.54
CA LYS A 410 -7.25 -22.39 3.57
C LYS A 410 -8.63 -21.94 3.06
N TYR A 411 -8.68 -20.90 2.24
CA TYR A 411 -9.90 -20.27 1.74
C TYR A 411 -10.03 -20.51 0.26
N VAL A 412 -10.94 -21.43 -0.12
CA VAL A 412 -11.04 -21.94 -1.50
C VAL A 412 -12.46 -21.85 -2.07
N THR A 413 -13.45 -21.42 -1.27
CA THR A 413 -14.86 -21.41 -1.69
C THR A 413 -15.26 -20.05 -2.27
N SER A 414 -16.23 -20.05 -3.19
CA SER A 414 -16.76 -18.82 -3.80
C SER A 414 -17.31 -17.84 -2.75
N ARG A 415 -17.96 -18.37 -1.70
CA ARG A 415 -18.47 -17.54 -0.60
C ARG A 415 -17.36 -16.78 0.11
N GLN A 416 -16.26 -17.45 0.47
CA GLN A 416 -15.11 -16.82 1.16
C GLN A 416 -14.44 -15.78 0.27
N ILE A 417 -14.24 -16.08 -1.00
CA ILE A 417 -13.66 -15.12 -1.98
C ILE A 417 -14.57 -13.89 -2.11
N ARG A 418 -15.90 -14.12 -2.26
CA ARG A 418 -16.88 -13.04 -2.34
C ARG A 418 -16.85 -12.14 -1.11
N GLU A 419 -16.94 -12.72 0.09
CA GLU A 419 -16.93 -11.97 1.35
C GLU A 419 -15.66 -11.13 1.48
N ARG A 420 -14.50 -11.69 1.10
CA ARG A 420 -13.23 -10.97 1.13
C ARG A 420 -13.18 -9.81 0.11
N LEU A 421 -13.61 -10.05 -1.14
CA LEU A 421 -13.66 -9.02 -2.18
C LEU A 421 -14.65 -7.90 -1.82
N GLN A 422 -15.80 -8.23 -1.25
CA GLN A 422 -16.77 -7.23 -0.80
C GLN A 422 -16.23 -6.40 0.37
N THR A 423 -15.51 -7.03 1.29
CA THR A 423 -14.83 -6.30 2.38
C THR A 423 -13.79 -5.34 1.84
N GLU A 424 -12.99 -5.76 0.86
CA GLU A 424 -12.02 -4.86 0.20
C GLU A 424 -12.70 -3.68 -0.47
N ALA A 425 -13.78 -3.91 -1.22
CA ALA A 425 -14.52 -2.85 -1.91
C ALA A 425 -15.14 -1.81 -0.96
N LEU A 426 -15.38 -2.14 0.32
CA LEU A 426 -15.81 -1.17 1.33
C LEU A 426 -14.71 -0.17 1.68
N HIS A 427 -13.46 -0.62 1.69
CA HIS A 427 -12.32 0.20 2.09
C HIS A 427 -11.62 0.85 0.89
N ASN A 428 -11.77 0.27 -0.29
CA ASN A 428 -11.12 0.71 -1.52
C ASN A 428 -12.15 1.16 -2.56
N VAL A 429 -12.41 2.47 -2.62
CA VAL A 429 -13.42 3.06 -3.53
C VAL A 429 -13.04 2.93 -5.00
N ALA A 430 -11.75 2.80 -5.30
CA ALA A 430 -11.26 2.60 -6.66
C ALA A 430 -11.45 1.14 -7.15
N LEU A 431 -11.93 0.25 -6.26
CA LEU A 431 -12.21 -1.14 -6.57
C LEU A 431 -13.72 -1.35 -6.73
N MET A 432 -14.14 -1.91 -7.86
CA MET A 432 -15.52 -2.32 -8.10
C MET A 432 -15.60 -3.83 -8.21
N VAL A 433 -16.50 -4.44 -7.43
CA VAL A 433 -16.72 -5.89 -7.43
C VAL A 433 -18.15 -6.18 -7.87
N GLU A 434 -18.31 -6.92 -8.95
CA GLU A 434 -19.59 -7.28 -9.53
C GLU A 434 -19.76 -8.80 -9.55
N ASP A 435 -20.94 -9.26 -9.17
CA ASP A 435 -21.32 -10.66 -9.33
C ASP A 435 -21.58 -10.96 -10.82
N THR A 436 -21.20 -12.15 -11.25
CA THR A 436 -21.48 -12.63 -12.60
C THR A 436 -22.61 -13.67 -12.59
N PRO A 437 -23.19 -14.03 -13.74
CA PRO A 437 -24.16 -15.14 -13.83
C PRO A 437 -23.59 -16.50 -13.35
N ASP A 438 -22.25 -16.65 -13.37
CA ASP A 438 -21.56 -17.81 -12.80
C ASP A 438 -21.20 -17.52 -11.34
N PRO A 439 -21.75 -18.23 -10.34
CA PRO A 439 -21.52 -17.97 -8.92
C PRO A 439 -20.08 -18.17 -8.46
N ASP A 440 -19.26 -18.83 -9.28
CA ASP A 440 -17.85 -19.09 -9.01
C ASP A 440 -16.91 -18.07 -9.64
N ARG A 441 -17.47 -16.99 -10.24
CA ARG A 441 -16.72 -15.93 -10.90
C ARG A 441 -17.19 -14.55 -10.47
N PHE A 442 -16.24 -13.68 -10.21
CA PHE A 442 -16.47 -12.28 -9.84
C PHE A 442 -15.72 -11.37 -10.80
N ARG A 443 -16.39 -10.34 -11.28
CA ARG A 443 -15.74 -9.28 -12.04
C ARG A 443 -15.18 -8.25 -11.05
N VAL A 444 -13.88 -8.06 -11.08
CA VAL A 444 -13.19 -7.10 -10.24
C VAL A 444 -12.54 -6.07 -11.14
N SER A 445 -12.92 -4.81 -10.96
CA SER A 445 -12.42 -3.70 -11.75
C SER A 445 -11.61 -2.77 -10.86
N GLY A 446 -10.48 -2.33 -11.35
CA GLY A 446 -9.54 -1.46 -10.64
C GLY A 446 -8.91 -0.44 -11.59
N ARG A 447 -8.14 0.47 -11.03
CA ARG A 447 -7.57 1.58 -11.79
C ARG A 447 -6.35 1.17 -12.63
N GLY A 448 -5.61 0.16 -12.19
CA GLY A 448 -4.41 -0.30 -12.87
C GLY A 448 -4.05 -1.74 -12.53
N GLU A 449 -3.03 -2.25 -13.22
CA GLU A 449 -2.54 -3.62 -13.05
C GLU A 449 -1.90 -3.82 -11.67
N LEU A 450 -1.14 -2.83 -11.19
CA LEU A 450 -0.51 -2.89 -9.87
C LEU A 450 -1.55 -2.91 -8.75
N HIS A 451 -2.62 -2.12 -8.88
CA HIS A 451 -3.72 -2.11 -7.91
C HIS A 451 -4.36 -3.49 -7.75
N LEU A 452 -4.68 -4.15 -8.86
CA LEU A 452 -5.26 -5.50 -8.85
C LEU A 452 -4.25 -6.57 -8.39
N SER A 453 -2.97 -6.46 -8.76
CA SER A 453 -1.93 -7.40 -8.35
C SER A 453 -1.63 -7.32 -6.84
N VAL A 454 -1.71 -6.14 -6.24
CA VAL A 454 -1.60 -5.95 -4.78
C VAL A 454 -2.74 -6.65 -4.06
N LEU A 455 -3.99 -6.50 -4.53
CA LEU A 455 -5.13 -7.22 -3.96
C LEU A 455 -4.94 -8.73 -4.02
N ILE A 456 -4.55 -9.26 -5.19
CA ILE A 456 -4.30 -10.69 -5.38
C ILE A 456 -3.21 -11.20 -4.44
N GLU A 457 -2.10 -10.47 -4.33
CA GLU A 457 -0.98 -10.86 -3.46
C GLU A 457 -1.35 -10.80 -1.98
N THR A 458 -2.15 -9.82 -1.58
CA THR A 458 -2.68 -9.73 -0.21
C THR A 458 -3.56 -10.94 0.10
N MET A 459 -4.51 -11.27 -0.78
CA MET A 459 -5.35 -12.47 -0.63
C MET A 459 -4.52 -13.76 -0.58
N ARG A 460 -3.48 -13.87 -1.43
CA ARG A 460 -2.55 -15.01 -1.43
C ARG A 460 -1.88 -15.19 -0.07
N ARG A 461 -1.39 -14.12 0.55
CA ARG A 461 -0.75 -14.12 1.89
C ARG A 461 -1.73 -14.43 3.02
N GLU A 462 -2.97 -14.02 2.88
CA GLU A 462 -4.04 -14.38 3.80
C GLU A 462 -4.42 -15.87 3.74
N GLY A 463 -3.97 -16.59 2.72
CA GLY A 463 -4.20 -18.03 2.54
C GLY A 463 -5.33 -18.41 1.60
N PHE A 464 -5.73 -17.50 0.70
CA PHE A 464 -6.71 -17.78 -0.35
C PHE A 464 -6.09 -18.53 -1.53
N GLU A 465 -6.87 -19.42 -2.12
CA GLU A 465 -6.65 -19.99 -3.46
C GLU A 465 -7.67 -19.44 -4.43
N LEU A 466 -7.22 -18.92 -5.55
CA LEU A 466 -8.06 -18.38 -6.60
C LEU A 466 -7.41 -18.55 -7.97
N ALA A 467 -8.17 -18.33 -9.02
CA ALA A 467 -7.66 -18.23 -10.38
C ALA A 467 -8.12 -16.90 -10.98
N VAL A 468 -7.24 -16.22 -11.71
CA VAL A 468 -7.55 -14.92 -12.32
C VAL A 468 -7.34 -14.94 -13.82
N SER A 469 -8.15 -14.18 -14.54
CA SER A 469 -8.02 -13.99 -15.98
C SER A 469 -7.00 -12.91 -16.31
N ARG A 470 -6.67 -12.80 -17.59
CA ARG A 470 -5.94 -11.65 -18.14
C ARG A 470 -6.69 -10.36 -17.82
N PRO A 471 -5.98 -9.27 -17.43
CA PRO A 471 -6.57 -7.94 -17.32
C PRO A 471 -7.12 -7.49 -18.68
N GLN A 472 -8.30 -6.87 -18.67
CA GLN A 472 -8.95 -6.32 -19.86
C GLN A 472 -9.27 -4.85 -19.61
N VAL A 473 -9.12 -4.01 -20.64
CA VAL A 473 -9.49 -2.59 -20.56
C VAL A 473 -11.00 -2.43 -20.57
N ILE A 474 -11.50 -1.45 -19.83
CA ILE A 474 -12.92 -1.11 -19.79
C ILE A 474 -13.20 -0.14 -20.92
N TYR A 475 -14.11 -0.52 -21.83
CA TYR A 475 -14.58 0.35 -22.92
C TYR A 475 -15.76 1.19 -22.45
N ARG A 476 -15.88 2.41 -22.96
CA ARG A 476 -17.00 3.32 -22.72
C ARG A 476 -17.60 3.80 -24.03
N GLU A 477 -18.88 3.99 -24.04
CA GLU A 477 -19.58 4.62 -25.16
C GLU A 477 -19.81 6.11 -24.81
N ILE A 478 -19.16 6.99 -25.54
CA ILE A 478 -19.29 8.44 -25.41
C ILE A 478 -19.78 8.96 -26.76
N ASP A 479 -20.92 9.64 -26.78
CA ASP A 479 -21.56 10.19 -27.99
C ASP A 479 -21.76 9.16 -29.13
N GLY A 480 -22.05 7.88 -28.76
CA GLY A 480 -22.24 6.79 -29.72
C GLY A 480 -20.94 6.23 -30.33
N VAL A 481 -19.78 6.64 -29.82
CA VAL A 481 -18.46 6.13 -30.20
C VAL A 481 -17.86 5.36 -29.04
N VAL A 482 -17.35 4.16 -29.32
CA VAL A 482 -16.64 3.37 -28.30
C VAL A 482 -15.27 3.99 -28.04
N HIS A 483 -15.00 4.32 -26.78
CA HIS A 483 -13.75 4.86 -26.28
C HIS A 483 -13.01 3.81 -25.46
N GLU A 484 -11.67 3.89 -25.47
CA GLU A 484 -10.77 3.11 -24.65
C GLU A 484 -9.86 4.01 -23.81
N PRO A 485 -9.34 3.53 -22.67
CA PRO A 485 -8.41 4.31 -21.86
C PRO A 485 -7.06 4.46 -22.57
N PHE A 486 -6.47 5.65 -22.45
CA PHE A 486 -5.14 6.01 -22.93
C PHE A 486 -4.21 6.31 -21.78
N GLU A 487 -2.92 6.13 -22.03
CA GLU A 487 -1.85 6.43 -21.09
C GLU A 487 -0.76 7.27 -21.74
N THR A 488 -0.18 8.16 -20.97
CA THR A 488 1.08 8.82 -21.27
C THR A 488 2.20 7.93 -20.78
N LEU A 489 2.89 7.27 -21.71
CA LEU A 489 4.03 6.38 -21.46
C LEU A 489 5.33 7.17 -21.58
N THR A 490 6.09 7.24 -20.48
CA THR A 490 7.41 7.88 -20.46
C THR A 490 8.50 6.84 -20.30
N LEU A 491 9.50 6.91 -21.18
CA LEU A 491 10.62 5.98 -21.23
C LEU A 491 11.94 6.73 -21.20
N ASP A 492 12.85 6.33 -20.31
CA ASP A 492 14.24 6.78 -20.32
C ASP A 492 15.12 5.65 -20.83
N VAL A 493 15.72 5.84 -21.99
CA VAL A 493 16.50 4.81 -22.71
C VAL A 493 17.86 5.34 -23.14
N GLU A 494 18.84 4.47 -23.27
CA GLU A 494 20.09 4.80 -23.94
C GLU A 494 19.83 5.03 -25.43
N GLU A 495 20.50 6.02 -26.04
CA GLU A 495 20.32 6.39 -27.47
C GLU A 495 20.41 5.18 -28.42
N GLN A 496 21.28 4.21 -28.11
CA GLN A 496 21.46 3.00 -28.91
C GLN A 496 20.23 2.11 -28.99
N HIS A 497 19.32 2.20 -28.00
CA HIS A 497 18.10 1.38 -27.91
C HIS A 497 16.86 2.09 -28.44
N GLN A 498 16.93 3.41 -28.66
CA GLN A 498 15.81 4.27 -29.05
C GLN A 498 15.06 3.73 -30.29
N GLY A 499 15.74 3.36 -31.36
CA GLY A 499 15.09 2.92 -32.59
C GLY A 499 14.21 1.67 -32.41
N LYS A 500 14.70 0.66 -31.68
CA LYS A 500 13.94 -0.58 -31.41
C LYS A 500 12.72 -0.34 -30.54
N VAL A 501 12.85 0.56 -29.56
CA VAL A 501 11.76 0.93 -28.65
C VAL A 501 10.68 1.67 -29.43
N MET A 502 11.04 2.65 -30.25
CA MET A 502 10.10 3.41 -31.09
C MET A 502 9.35 2.50 -32.09
N GLU A 503 10.05 1.57 -32.76
CA GLU A 503 9.43 0.58 -33.64
C GLU A 503 8.41 -0.29 -32.90
N SER A 504 8.80 -0.81 -31.74
CA SER A 504 7.95 -1.68 -30.93
C SER A 504 6.70 -0.96 -30.39
N LEU A 505 6.81 0.32 -30.04
CA LEU A 505 5.66 1.12 -29.59
C LEU A 505 4.77 1.55 -30.75
N GLY A 506 5.32 1.81 -31.93
CA GLY A 506 4.55 2.03 -33.16
C GLY A 506 3.65 0.83 -33.50
N ASP A 507 4.17 -0.41 -33.38
CA ASP A 507 3.39 -1.65 -33.53
C ASP A 507 2.23 -1.74 -32.49
N ARG A 508 2.39 -1.07 -31.34
CA ARG A 508 1.42 -1.03 -30.23
C ARG A 508 0.54 0.21 -30.23
N ARG A 509 0.57 1.01 -31.32
CA ARG A 509 -0.22 2.23 -31.48
C ARG A 509 0.17 3.36 -30.54
N GLY A 510 1.42 3.39 -30.08
CA GLY A 510 1.98 4.53 -29.38
C GLY A 510 2.28 5.68 -30.34
N GLU A 511 1.77 6.85 -30.02
CA GLU A 511 2.03 8.11 -30.73
C GLU A 511 3.09 8.89 -29.97
N LEU A 512 4.25 9.13 -30.59
CA LEU A 512 5.33 9.92 -29.98
C LEU A 512 4.86 11.36 -29.80
N GLN A 513 4.87 11.85 -28.57
CA GLN A 513 4.51 13.21 -28.20
C GLN A 513 5.77 14.07 -28.06
N GLU A 514 6.79 13.54 -27.38
CA GLU A 514 7.98 14.29 -27.06
C GLU A 514 9.22 13.40 -27.04
N MET A 515 10.38 13.99 -27.38
CA MET A 515 11.69 13.35 -27.34
C MET A 515 12.74 14.35 -26.87
N GLN A 516 13.31 14.09 -25.69
CA GLN A 516 14.30 14.95 -25.05
C GLN A 516 15.61 14.18 -24.81
N PRO A 517 16.71 14.47 -25.54
CA PRO A 517 18.02 13.93 -25.23
C PRO A 517 18.62 14.65 -24.01
N ASP A 518 19.23 13.88 -23.09
CA ASP A 518 19.88 14.43 -21.88
C ASP A 518 21.30 14.98 -22.14
N GLY A 519 21.81 14.84 -23.40
CA GLY A 519 23.17 15.21 -23.76
C GLY A 519 24.29 14.35 -23.16
N LYS A 520 23.92 13.30 -22.38
CA LYS A 520 24.85 12.35 -21.72
C LYS A 520 24.71 10.92 -22.27
N GLY A 521 23.96 10.74 -23.35
CA GLY A 521 23.76 9.45 -24.03
C GLY A 521 22.47 8.74 -23.69
N ARG A 522 21.54 9.40 -22.99
CA ARG A 522 20.17 8.92 -22.76
C ARG A 522 19.15 9.84 -23.42
N VAL A 523 18.00 9.27 -23.73
CA VAL A 523 16.87 9.99 -24.34
C VAL A 523 15.61 9.65 -23.57
N ARG A 524 14.87 10.68 -23.18
CA ARG A 524 13.51 10.56 -22.65
C ARG A 524 12.53 10.60 -23.83
N LEU A 525 11.68 9.59 -23.90
CA LEU A 525 10.64 9.46 -24.92
C LEU A 525 9.27 9.48 -24.23
N GLN A 526 8.35 10.29 -24.71
CA GLN A 526 7.00 10.35 -24.22
C GLN A 526 6.02 9.95 -25.33
N PHE A 527 5.19 8.95 -25.07
CA PHE A 527 4.18 8.45 -26.00
C PHE A 527 2.79 8.56 -25.40
N ARG A 528 1.82 8.88 -26.22
CA ARG A 528 0.40 8.63 -25.96
C ARG A 528 0.04 7.27 -26.54
N ILE A 529 -0.47 6.35 -25.71
CA ILE A 529 -0.68 4.95 -26.12
C ILE A 529 -1.98 4.41 -25.49
N PRO A 530 -2.78 3.59 -26.19
CA PRO A 530 -3.88 2.89 -25.56
C PRO A 530 -3.40 1.99 -24.42
N SER A 531 -4.10 1.94 -23.28
CA SER A 531 -3.68 1.12 -22.13
C SER A 531 -3.44 -0.35 -22.49
N ARG A 532 -4.25 -0.93 -23.42
CA ARG A 532 -4.00 -2.29 -23.95
C ARG A 532 -2.67 -2.43 -24.70
N GLY A 533 -2.10 -1.33 -25.21
CA GLY A 533 -0.79 -1.31 -25.85
C GLY A 533 0.36 -1.37 -24.86
N VAL A 534 0.18 -0.88 -23.64
CA VAL A 534 1.17 -0.93 -22.55
C VAL A 534 1.22 -2.31 -21.91
N MET A 535 0.05 -2.99 -21.82
CA MET A 535 -0.07 -4.31 -21.21
C MET A 535 0.89 -5.32 -21.85
N GLY A 536 1.69 -6.01 -21.01
CA GLY A 536 2.69 -6.97 -21.45
C GLY A 536 3.88 -6.37 -22.23
N TYR A 537 4.08 -5.05 -22.22
CA TYR A 537 5.21 -4.41 -22.88
C TYR A 537 6.49 -4.37 -22.04
N ARG A 538 6.37 -4.30 -20.72
CA ARG A 538 7.51 -4.16 -19.79
C ARG A 538 8.60 -5.21 -19.96
N PRO A 539 8.31 -6.53 -20.07
CA PRO A 539 9.35 -7.54 -20.32
C PRO A 539 10.04 -7.38 -21.67
N ILE A 540 9.31 -6.95 -22.70
CA ILE A 540 9.83 -6.68 -24.03
C ILE A 540 10.78 -5.48 -23.98
N PHE A 541 10.34 -4.40 -23.34
CA PHE A 541 11.11 -3.18 -23.15
C PHE A 541 12.44 -3.44 -22.42
N LEU A 542 12.39 -4.14 -21.26
CA LEU A 542 13.60 -4.51 -20.53
C LEU A 542 14.55 -5.39 -21.35
N SER A 543 14.01 -6.30 -22.16
CA SER A 543 14.82 -7.10 -23.07
C SER A 543 15.45 -6.26 -24.19
N GLN A 544 14.74 -5.28 -24.73
CA GLN A 544 15.24 -4.39 -25.79
C GLN A 544 16.30 -3.42 -25.30
N THR A 545 16.18 -2.98 -24.02
CA THR A 545 17.10 -2.04 -23.38
C THR A 545 18.18 -2.72 -22.54
N SER A 546 18.32 -4.06 -22.64
CA SER A 546 19.28 -4.84 -21.82
C SER A 546 19.13 -4.64 -20.31
N GLY A 547 17.93 -4.27 -19.85
CA GLY A 547 17.60 -4.00 -18.46
C GLY A 547 17.93 -2.59 -17.95
N THR A 548 18.49 -1.70 -18.77
CA THR A 548 18.90 -0.34 -18.37
C THR A 548 17.80 0.72 -18.56
N GLY A 549 16.71 0.37 -19.28
CA GLY A 549 15.62 1.30 -19.55
C GLY A 549 14.71 1.47 -18.35
N ILE A 550 14.22 2.70 -18.13
CA ILE A 550 13.22 3.04 -17.13
C ILE A 550 11.90 3.29 -17.85
N MET A 551 10.81 2.71 -17.35
CA MET A 551 9.48 2.82 -17.93
C MET A 551 8.47 3.22 -16.85
N SER A 552 7.69 4.25 -17.12
CA SER A 552 6.58 4.71 -16.29
C SER A 552 5.42 5.16 -17.17
N PHE A 553 4.22 5.11 -16.64
CA PHE A 553 3.01 5.53 -17.34
C PHE A 553 2.04 6.22 -16.38
N ALA A 554 1.19 7.07 -16.95
CA ALA A 554 0.13 7.79 -16.24
C ALA A 554 -1.13 7.81 -17.10
N SER A 555 -2.32 7.81 -16.47
CA SER A 555 -3.59 7.87 -17.19
C SER A 555 -3.74 9.19 -17.97
N ASP A 556 -4.15 9.11 -19.23
CA ASP A 556 -4.42 10.24 -20.13
C ASP A 556 -5.92 10.26 -20.57
N GLY A 557 -6.79 9.73 -19.72
CA GLY A 557 -8.24 9.74 -19.97
C GLY A 557 -8.70 8.72 -21.03
N PHE A 558 -9.81 9.01 -21.69
CA PHE A 558 -10.41 8.13 -22.70
C PHE A 558 -10.31 8.75 -24.09
N GLY A 559 -10.01 7.92 -25.09
CA GLY A 559 -9.98 8.31 -26.49
C GLY A 559 -10.73 7.29 -27.37
N PRO A 560 -11.05 7.63 -28.63
CA PRO A 560 -11.73 6.73 -29.54
C PRO A 560 -10.95 5.42 -29.72
N ARG A 561 -11.67 4.30 -29.65
CA ARG A 561 -11.08 2.96 -29.78
C ARG A 561 -10.46 2.78 -31.18
N THR A 562 -9.21 2.35 -31.22
CA THR A 562 -8.57 1.92 -32.48
C THR A 562 -9.06 0.50 -32.86
N ALA A 563 -9.43 0.30 -34.11
CA ALA A 563 -10.05 -0.94 -34.58
C ALA A 563 -9.14 -2.18 -34.58
N GLU A 564 -7.83 -1.99 -34.46
CA GLU A 564 -6.84 -3.05 -34.57
C GLU A 564 -6.53 -3.71 -33.23
N GLU A 565 -6.28 -5.02 -33.25
CA GLU A 565 -5.83 -5.76 -32.09
C GLU A 565 -4.39 -5.40 -31.76
N VAL A 566 -4.09 -5.15 -30.47
CA VAL A 566 -2.79 -4.76 -29.98
C VAL A 566 -2.35 -5.72 -28.87
N GLY A 567 -1.08 -6.10 -28.87
CA GLY A 567 -0.47 -6.74 -27.71
C GLY A 567 -0.65 -8.25 -27.56
N ALA A 568 -1.05 -8.97 -28.61
CA ALA A 568 -1.11 -10.44 -28.57
C ALA A 568 0.29 -11.07 -28.38
N ARG A 569 0.37 -12.10 -27.56
CA ARG A 569 1.60 -12.88 -27.36
C ARG A 569 2.05 -13.54 -28.69
N LYS A 570 3.32 -13.35 -29.05
CA LYS A 570 3.89 -13.90 -30.30
C LYS A 570 4.13 -15.42 -30.23
N ASN A 571 4.38 -15.98 -29.04
CA ASN A 571 4.73 -17.38 -28.82
C ASN A 571 3.58 -18.15 -28.15
N GLY A 572 3.34 -19.38 -28.60
CA GLY A 572 2.42 -20.29 -27.93
C GLY A 572 3.00 -20.89 -26.65
N VAL A 573 2.29 -21.81 -26.02
CA VAL A 573 2.69 -22.48 -24.79
C VAL A 573 2.78 -24.00 -24.93
N LEU A 574 3.59 -24.60 -24.07
CA LEU A 574 3.65 -26.04 -23.88
C LEU A 574 2.66 -26.46 -22.79
N ILE A 575 1.67 -27.27 -23.12
CA ILE A 575 0.56 -27.64 -22.24
C ILE A 575 0.71 -29.09 -21.82
N SER A 576 0.66 -29.38 -20.52
CA SER A 576 0.68 -30.76 -20.02
C SER A 576 -0.61 -31.52 -20.39
N ASN A 577 -0.47 -32.78 -20.80
CA ASN A 577 -1.61 -33.69 -21.08
C ASN A 577 -1.82 -34.73 -19.98
N ALA A 578 -1.06 -34.66 -18.87
CA ALA A 578 -1.14 -35.68 -17.83
C ALA A 578 -0.89 -35.07 -16.45
N GLN A 579 -1.38 -35.73 -15.41
CA GLN A 579 -1.21 -35.33 -14.01
C GLN A 579 -0.14 -36.19 -13.32
N GLY A 580 0.81 -35.56 -12.63
CA GLY A 580 1.86 -36.20 -11.88
C GLY A 580 3.07 -35.32 -11.66
N LYS A 581 4.20 -35.91 -11.23
CA LYS A 581 5.46 -35.17 -11.03
C LYS A 581 6.23 -35.07 -12.34
N ALA A 582 6.66 -33.86 -12.67
CA ALA A 582 7.50 -33.61 -13.85
C ALA A 582 8.84 -34.37 -13.73
N VAL A 583 9.22 -35.07 -14.80
CA VAL A 583 10.45 -35.89 -14.84
C VAL A 583 11.55 -35.15 -15.58
N GLY A 584 12.76 -35.10 -15.00
CA GLY A 584 13.91 -34.42 -15.60
C GLY A 584 14.21 -34.85 -17.03
N PHE A 585 14.08 -36.13 -17.35
CA PHE A 585 14.28 -36.66 -18.72
C PHE A 585 13.23 -36.11 -19.72
N ALA A 586 11.97 -35.99 -19.31
CA ALA A 586 10.95 -35.38 -20.15
C ALA A 586 11.23 -33.91 -20.40
N LEU A 587 11.55 -33.14 -19.34
CA LEU A 587 11.88 -31.73 -19.43
C LEU A 587 13.08 -31.48 -20.33
N TRP A 588 14.13 -32.31 -20.23
CA TRP A 588 15.29 -32.23 -21.11
C TRP A 588 14.93 -32.38 -22.59
N ASN A 589 14.05 -33.32 -22.92
CA ASN A 589 13.59 -33.50 -24.30
C ASN A 589 12.70 -32.34 -24.77
N LEU A 590 11.97 -31.69 -23.86
CA LEU A 590 11.07 -30.57 -24.17
C LEU A 590 11.79 -29.24 -24.36
N GLN A 591 13.02 -29.10 -23.80
CA GLN A 591 13.83 -27.89 -24.03
C GLN A 591 14.11 -27.59 -25.49
N ALA A 592 14.19 -28.61 -26.34
CA ALA A 592 14.33 -28.41 -27.80
C ALA A 592 13.12 -27.69 -28.43
N ARG A 593 11.98 -27.62 -27.74
CA ARG A 593 10.72 -27.02 -28.21
C ARG A 593 10.42 -25.67 -27.60
N GLY A 594 11.11 -25.33 -26.48
CA GLY A 594 10.88 -24.06 -25.79
C GLY A 594 11.50 -24.01 -24.41
N ARG A 595 11.28 -22.91 -23.70
CA ARG A 595 11.77 -22.71 -22.33
C ARG A 595 10.77 -23.29 -21.33
N MET A 596 11.26 -24.07 -20.38
CA MET A 596 10.40 -24.68 -19.35
C MET A 596 10.04 -23.69 -18.24
N MET A 597 8.84 -23.80 -17.69
CA MET A 597 8.33 -23.04 -16.54
C MET A 597 8.21 -23.90 -15.28
N VAL A 598 8.49 -25.19 -15.38
CA VAL A 598 8.43 -26.14 -14.27
C VAL A 598 9.79 -26.81 -14.05
N LYS A 599 10.05 -27.17 -12.79
CA LYS A 599 11.27 -27.90 -12.36
C LYS A 599 11.00 -29.40 -12.30
N PRO A 600 12.05 -30.26 -12.30
CA PRO A 600 11.90 -31.66 -11.95
C PRO A 600 11.24 -31.84 -10.58
N ASN A 601 10.31 -32.77 -10.48
CA ASN A 601 9.47 -33.10 -9.33
C ASN A 601 8.31 -32.15 -9.05
N ASP A 602 8.15 -31.04 -9.78
CA ASP A 602 6.96 -30.20 -9.66
C ASP A 602 5.72 -31.00 -10.06
N MET A 603 4.63 -30.78 -9.32
CA MET A 603 3.33 -31.38 -9.67
C MET A 603 2.71 -30.63 -10.83
N VAL A 604 2.40 -31.35 -11.90
CA VAL A 604 1.71 -30.85 -13.09
C VAL A 604 0.39 -31.59 -13.31
N TYR A 605 -0.51 -30.99 -14.03
CA TYR A 605 -1.82 -31.59 -14.37
C TYR A 605 -2.22 -31.28 -15.82
N GLU A 606 -3.23 -31.98 -16.33
CA GLU A 606 -3.75 -31.75 -17.70
C GLU A 606 -4.28 -30.31 -17.83
N GLY A 607 -3.82 -29.58 -18.85
CA GLY A 607 -4.18 -28.18 -19.08
C GLY A 607 -3.26 -27.16 -18.40
N MET A 608 -2.33 -27.59 -17.52
CA MET A 608 -1.31 -26.70 -16.94
C MET A 608 -0.26 -26.34 -17.99
N VAL A 609 0.13 -25.07 -18.06
CA VAL A 609 1.22 -24.58 -18.88
C VAL A 609 2.55 -24.94 -18.21
N VAL A 610 3.38 -25.69 -18.91
CA VAL A 610 4.69 -26.19 -18.41
C VAL A 610 5.88 -25.53 -19.09
N GLY A 611 5.65 -24.70 -20.10
CA GLY A 611 6.72 -23.99 -20.79
C GLY A 611 6.21 -23.04 -21.88
N ILE A 612 7.13 -22.17 -22.35
CA ILE A 612 6.92 -21.24 -23.45
C ILE A 612 7.37 -21.93 -24.73
N HIS A 613 6.48 -22.07 -25.72
CA HIS A 613 6.81 -22.68 -26.99
C HIS A 613 7.66 -21.74 -27.85
N SER A 614 8.61 -22.26 -28.62
CA SER A 614 9.43 -21.47 -29.54
C SER A 614 8.69 -21.02 -30.80
N ARG A 615 7.47 -21.52 -31.04
CA ARG A 615 6.61 -21.17 -32.17
C ARG A 615 5.32 -20.50 -31.69
N ALA A 616 4.59 -19.88 -32.58
CA ALA A 616 3.34 -19.16 -32.27
C ALA A 616 2.17 -20.05 -31.81
N ASN A 617 2.19 -21.35 -32.12
CA ASN A 617 1.10 -22.27 -31.80
C ASN A 617 1.33 -22.97 -30.46
N ASP A 618 0.25 -23.29 -29.78
CA ASP A 618 0.24 -24.12 -28.57
C ASP A 618 0.59 -25.58 -28.90
N LEU A 619 1.28 -26.24 -27.98
CA LEU A 619 1.67 -27.63 -28.14
C LEU A 619 1.38 -28.44 -26.88
N THR A 620 0.52 -29.45 -27.01
CA THR A 620 0.26 -30.42 -25.93
C THR A 620 1.44 -31.39 -25.81
N VAL A 621 2.00 -31.50 -24.58
CA VAL A 621 3.21 -32.27 -24.28
C VAL A 621 3.04 -33.18 -23.06
N ASN A 622 3.90 -34.17 -22.93
CA ASN A 622 3.94 -35.04 -21.76
C ASN A 622 5.21 -34.77 -20.93
N ALA A 623 5.04 -34.08 -19.80
CA ALA A 623 6.13 -33.77 -18.88
C ALA A 623 6.50 -34.92 -17.91
N LEU A 624 5.77 -36.05 -17.96
CA LEU A 624 5.92 -37.22 -17.09
C LEU A 624 6.64 -38.39 -17.74
N LYS A 625 7.06 -38.26 -19.00
CA LYS A 625 7.61 -39.36 -19.78
C LYS A 625 8.99 -39.76 -19.25
N GLU A 626 9.06 -40.91 -18.62
CA GLU A 626 10.31 -41.50 -18.14
C GLU A 626 11.17 -42.07 -19.30
N LYS A 627 12.47 -42.18 -19.03
CA LYS A 627 13.39 -42.86 -19.93
C LYS A 627 13.02 -44.36 -19.95
N LYS A 628 12.59 -44.89 -21.12
CA LYS A 628 12.39 -46.32 -21.26
C LYS A 628 13.74 -46.99 -21.10
N LEU A 629 13.88 -47.80 -20.08
CA LEU A 629 15.03 -48.70 -19.90
C LEU A 629 15.03 -49.78 -21.00
N THR A 630 15.64 -49.50 -22.10
CA THR A 630 15.85 -50.50 -23.18
C THR A 630 17.30 -50.95 -23.13
N ASN A 631 17.52 -52.18 -22.69
CA ASN A 631 18.70 -53.02 -22.80
C ASN A 631 19.94 -52.67 -21.97
N VAL A 632 20.45 -53.74 -21.37
CA VAL A 632 21.64 -53.90 -20.48
C VAL A 632 22.98 -53.31 -21.04
N ARG A 633 23.05 -52.98 -22.33
CA ARG A 633 24.28 -52.46 -22.94
C ARG A 633 24.48 -50.96 -22.85
N ALA A 634 23.53 -50.17 -22.37
CA ALA A 634 23.61 -48.71 -22.24
C ALA A 634 23.81 -48.21 -20.80
N SER A 635 24.05 -49.08 -19.83
CA SER A 635 24.23 -48.74 -18.41
C SER A 635 25.58 -48.03 -18.09
N GLY A 636 26.46 -47.86 -19.08
CA GLY A 636 27.77 -47.22 -18.89
C GLY A 636 27.88 -45.75 -19.35
N THR A 637 26.89 -45.19 -19.98
CA THR A 637 26.87 -43.79 -20.42
C THR A 637 25.60 -43.08 -19.89
N ASP A 638 25.50 -42.90 -18.57
CA ASP A 638 24.62 -41.90 -18.00
C ASP A 638 25.26 -40.53 -18.24
N GLU A 639 25.01 -39.96 -19.42
CA GLU A 639 25.30 -38.54 -19.65
C GLU A 639 24.48 -37.72 -18.65
N ASN A 640 25.16 -36.83 -17.93
CA ASN A 640 24.50 -35.87 -17.04
C ASN A 640 23.48 -35.04 -17.85
N ILE A 641 22.20 -35.14 -17.45
CA ILE A 641 21.15 -34.36 -18.05
C ILE A 641 21.34 -32.88 -17.65
N GLN A 642 21.73 -32.04 -18.59
CA GLN A 642 21.82 -30.61 -18.36
C GLN A 642 20.46 -29.98 -18.64
N LEU A 643 19.83 -29.43 -17.60
CA LEU A 643 18.61 -28.67 -17.70
C LEU A 643 18.92 -27.18 -17.66
N SER A 644 18.40 -26.41 -18.62
CA SER A 644 18.33 -24.95 -18.52
C SER A 644 17.42 -24.58 -17.34
N GLY A 645 17.72 -23.49 -16.65
CA GLY A 645 16.89 -23.01 -15.54
C GLY A 645 15.44 -22.81 -15.96
N ALA A 646 14.50 -23.24 -15.11
CA ALA A 646 13.07 -22.97 -15.35
C ALA A 646 12.78 -21.47 -15.21
N VAL A 647 11.95 -20.94 -16.06
CA VAL A 647 11.42 -19.56 -15.97
C VAL A 647 10.35 -19.55 -14.88
N ILE A 648 10.69 -19.00 -13.72
CA ILE A 648 9.74 -18.81 -12.62
C ILE A 648 9.22 -17.39 -12.75
N MET A 649 7.92 -17.24 -12.93
CA MET A 649 7.26 -15.94 -13.08
C MET A 649 6.79 -15.41 -11.73
N THR A 650 6.95 -14.11 -11.51
CA THR A 650 6.21 -13.40 -10.46
C THR A 650 4.74 -13.30 -10.82
N LEU A 651 3.89 -12.82 -9.91
CA LEU A 651 2.47 -12.63 -10.18
C LEU A 651 2.25 -11.69 -11.37
N GLU A 652 2.91 -10.54 -11.36
CA GLU A 652 2.82 -9.53 -12.42
C GLU A 652 3.26 -10.12 -13.77
N GLN A 653 4.39 -10.81 -13.80
CA GLN A 653 4.89 -11.46 -15.03
C GLN A 653 3.92 -12.53 -15.54
N ALA A 654 3.24 -13.24 -14.65
CA ALA A 654 2.25 -14.23 -15.04
C ALA A 654 0.99 -13.58 -15.61
N LEU A 655 0.52 -12.47 -15.01
CA LEU A 655 -0.64 -11.70 -15.49
C LEU A 655 -0.38 -11.07 -16.86
N GLU A 656 0.82 -10.51 -17.07
CA GLU A 656 1.25 -9.96 -18.36
C GLU A 656 1.45 -11.06 -19.44
N PHE A 657 1.81 -12.27 -19.00
CA PHE A 657 2.15 -13.37 -19.92
C PHE A 657 0.92 -14.07 -20.48
N ILE A 658 -0.16 -14.27 -19.69
CA ILE A 658 -1.31 -15.08 -20.08
C ILE A 658 -2.09 -14.48 -21.25
N ASP A 659 -2.73 -15.36 -22.02
CA ASP A 659 -3.65 -15.00 -23.10
C ASP A 659 -5.12 -15.15 -22.64
N ASP A 660 -6.08 -14.77 -23.48
CA ASP A 660 -7.51 -14.71 -23.13
C ASP A 660 -8.12 -16.10 -22.81
N ASP A 661 -7.51 -17.18 -23.30
CA ASP A 661 -7.90 -18.57 -23.02
C ASP A 661 -7.12 -19.20 -21.85
N GLU A 662 -6.38 -18.40 -21.09
CA GLU A 662 -5.53 -18.81 -19.99
C GLU A 662 -5.95 -18.15 -18.66
N LEU A 663 -5.59 -18.78 -17.56
CA LEU A 663 -5.76 -18.27 -16.21
C LEU A 663 -4.45 -18.41 -15.43
N VAL A 664 -4.22 -17.49 -14.50
CA VAL A 664 -3.20 -17.66 -13.45
C VAL A 664 -3.87 -18.30 -12.24
N GLU A 665 -3.43 -19.50 -11.85
CA GLU A 665 -3.78 -20.17 -10.61
C GLU A 665 -2.85 -19.64 -9.50
N ILE A 666 -3.44 -19.09 -8.45
CA ILE A 666 -2.75 -18.44 -7.35
C ILE A 666 -3.05 -19.20 -6.07
N THR A 667 -2.00 -19.62 -5.40
CA THR A 667 -2.06 -20.31 -4.11
C THR A 667 -1.03 -19.67 -3.16
N PRO A 668 -1.13 -19.87 -1.85
CA PRO A 668 -0.12 -19.35 -0.90
C PRO A 668 1.32 -19.73 -1.25
N GLU A 669 1.55 -20.92 -1.82
CA GLU A 669 2.88 -21.45 -2.11
C GLU A 669 3.31 -21.26 -3.57
N ASN A 670 2.37 -21.26 -4.52
CA ASN A 670 2.69 -21.34 -5.94
C ASN A 670 1.84 -20.41 -6.82
N ILE A 671 2.45 -19.93 -7.90
CA ILE A 671 1.79 -19.24 -9.02
C ILE A 671 1.96 -20.13 -10.25
N ARG A 672 0.85 -20.57 -10.86
CA ARG A 672 0.84 -21.47 -12.00
C ARG A 672 -0.01 -20.90 -13.12
N VAL A 673 0.42 -21.07 -14.35
CA VAL A 673 -0.37 -20.70 -15.54
C VAL A 673 -1.09 -21.95 -16.05
N ARG A 674 -2.35 -21.83 -16.43
CA ARG A 674 -3.13 -22.92 -16.97
C ARG A 674 -4.12 -22.47 -18.04
N LYS A 675 -4.57 -23.38 -18.88
CA LYS A 675 -5.67 -23.09 -19.79
C LYS A 675 -7.01 -22.98 -19.05
N LEU A 676 -7.91 -22.17 -19.56
CA LEU A 676 -9.28 -22.03 -19.04
C LEU A 676 -10.00 -23.37 -19.11
N LEU A 677 -9.90 -24.05 -20.26
CA LEU A 677 -10.40 -25.41 -20.47
C LEU A 677 -9.25 -26.40 -20.26
N LEU A 678 -9.31 -27.17 -19.16
CA LEU A 678 -8.20 -28.06 -18.79
C LEU A 678 -8.05 -29.25 -19.75
N LYS A 679 -9.16 -29.85 -20.18
CA LYS A 679 -9.11 -31.04 -21.05
C LYS A 679 -8.82 -30.69 -22.50
N GLU A 680 -7.89 -31.39 -23.10
CA GLU A 680 -7.55 -31.23 -24.52
C GLU A 680 -8.76 -31.40 -25.44
N SER A 681 -9.65 -32.35 -25.11
CA SER A 681 -10.86 -32.58 -25.87
C SER A 681 -11.85 -31.43 -25.88
N GLU A 682 -11.89 -30.63 -24.80
CA GLU A 682 -12.73 -29.46 -24.68
C GLU A 682 -12.11 -28.29 -25.47
N ARG A 683 -10.78 -28.06 -25.34
CA ARG A 683 -10.06 -27.04 -26.13
C ARG A 683 -10.15 -27.24 -27.65
N LYS A 684 -10.22 -28.49 -28.13
CA LYS A 684 -10.37 -28.76 -29.55
C LYS A 684 -11.79 -28.54 -30.09
N ARG A 685 -12.78 -28.39 -29.21
CA ARG A 685 -14.20 -28.19 -29.59
C ARG A 685 -14.59 -26.70 -29.49
N ALA A 686 -13.94 -25.95 -28.60
CA ALA A 686 -14.08 -24.49 -28.49
C ALA A 686 -13.32 -23.80 -29.64
#